data_7517c6fed0a5aba9cbb74cb4aad052c9
#
_entry.id   7517c6fed0a5aba9cbb74cb4aad052c9
#
_cell.length_a   1.000
_cell.length_b   1.000
_cell.length_c   1.000
_cell.angle_alpha   90.00
_cell.angle_beta   90.00
_cell.angle_gamma   90.00
#
_symmetry.space_group_name_H-M   'P 1'
#
loop_
_entity.id
_entity.type
_entity.pdbx_description
1 polymer ?
#
loop_
_entity_poly.entity_id
_entity_poly.type
_entity_poly.pdbx_seq_one_letter_code
_entity_poly.pdbx_strand_id
1 'polypeptide(L)'
;MTCRLLLVAFLALFTSLNLAAQRPGGGERPGGRPDGERPKIGVVFGEVQDLQSGAPIEFATISLLAFNEDKVITGGVTDGKGRFRITEIPVGRFRAQIGFMGYTSVTVDDIRLTPRGGTEQNLGTIRLEPNVQALEAAEIVEQRSTLEMMIDRKVFRVGDDLNSAGANATELLRNVPSVDVDIDGNLSLRGSGNVTILIDGRPSGLVGSATQSLLEQIPASSIDRVEIITSPTAKYDPEGVAGILNIILKKDKLEGKHGQVSVTWGSDENHSGSVNGNMRGQKLNLSFNAGWNERNNFRWGDSERLQAFGGELGGTYDSLSTLLSNSYADNESQSWNVRAGLDWMPSSATTWNLGIRTNQSGNSGVEDVVNLETWSTDAVGGFTRYGLSSRDNASTDLDLGYEHKYGERHTLQAFARWSQREGVSHDSLWQDLPSATLDTAYLSNANLNDGGNWNATVQADYEKPLDHDGKLELGYKTILRESNEDQRFWQRDSSGTPFEQAYDFRYREDIHAAYATWGRKYGAWGVQVGGRGEVVYTTAELQGDSADLAAAVEQLGGDEALFVNDYVSFYPSANLSYTVDDRNQWVLSYNRRVNRPRGRQVNPFVDNADPRNLRYGNPFLRPEYTDGLEFGHQLTTKTVTLTTSLFYKTTRDVIRRYIEVDGEGIAYRTFVNLARQSNSGLEVVAMWRKGRTLQVRLNGSVYYQSTDGSNLAPDLGNNGFQGNAGYQVSALVKGDWKVQLDGRYRAPAEYPQGTFAGYVSHSAAVNRDFYDGKLRASVRVSDIFDQRQWAYTSEGRDFFQDGTFKRQSRFVYASLTWSWGKLEPGQKRGRGGYDRGSGGSFDGGEF
;
A
#
# COMPACT_ATOMS: atom_id res chain seq x y z
N MET A 1 6.69 30.46 5.57
CA MET A 1 5.84 31.37 6.35
C MET A 1 4.35 31.10 6.13
N THR A 2 3.91 30.64 4.98
CA THR A 2 2.53 30.29 4.61
C THR A 2 1.99 29.02 5.29
N CYS A 3 2.83 28.06 5.65
CA CYS A 3 2.41 26.79 6.25
C CYS A 3 1.98 26.91 7.73
N ARG A 4 2.54 27.87 8.48
CA ARG A 4 2.14 28.14 9.88
C ARG A 4 0.75 28.76 9.98
N LEU A 5 0.32 29.50 8.96
CA LEU A 5 -1.01 30.11 8.91
C LEU A 5 -2.13 29.09 8.60
N LEU A 6 -1.85 28.08 7.80
CA LEU A 6 -2.82 27.02 7.47
C LEU A 6 -3.08 26.09 8.68
N LEU A 7 -2.07 25.77 9.47
CA LEU A 7 -2.22 24.94 10.67
C LEU A 7 -3.03 25.65 11.77
N VAL A 8 -2.83 26.96 11.95
CA VAL A 8 -3.58 27.79 12.91
C VAL A 8 -5.03 28.01 12.45
N ALA A 9 -5.26 28.19 11.15
CA ALA A 9 -6.60 28.31 10.58
C ALA A 9 -7.42 27.02 10.71
N PHE A 10 -6.76 25.85 10.59
CA PHE A 10 -7.42 24.56 10.74
C PHE A 10 -7.74 24.22 12.21
N LEU A 11 -6.84 24.56 13.15
CA LEU A 11 -7.12 24.45 14.59
C LEU A 11 -8.26 25.41 15.03
N ALA A 12 -8.32 26.61 14.47
CA ALA A 12 -9.40 27.57 14.74
C ALA A 12 -10.77 27.12 14.21
N LEU A 13 -10.79 26.39 13.08
CA LEU A 13 -12.03 25.80 12.56
C LEU A 13 -12.58 24.69 13.47
N PHE A 14 -11.71 23.92 14.13
CA PHE A 14 -12.12 22.85 15.06
C PHE A 14 -12.66 23.39 16.39
N THR A 15 -12.21 24.56 16.82
CA THR A 15 -12.70 25.20 18.05
C THR A 15 -13.98 26.00 17.87
N SER A 16 -14.24 26.53 16.67
CA SER A 16 -15.43 27.32 16.39
C SER A 16 -16.72 26.50 16.16
N LEU A 17 -16.62 25.23 15.85
CA LEU A 17 -17.76 24.32 15.64
C LEU A 17 -18.45 23.86 16.95
N ASN A 18 -17.89 24.16 18.14
CA ASN A 18 -18.50 23.82 19.43
C ASN A 18 -19.47 24.87 19.97
N LEU A 19 -19.62 26.04 19.31
CA LEU A 19 -20.47 27.12 19.80
C LEU A 19 -21.83 27.24 19.11
N ALA A 20 -22.17 26.41 18.12
CA ALA A 20 -23.39 26.54 17.32
C ALA A 20 -24.56 25.60 17.71
N ALA A 21 -24.45 24.88 18.85
CA ALA A 21 -25.45 23.88 19.27
C ALA A 21 -26.33 24.27 20.46
N GLN A 22 -26.51 25.57 20.72
CA GLN A 22 -27.51 26.03 21.70
C GLN A 22 -28.36 27.12 21.10
N ARG A 23 -29.60 26.79 20.71
CA ARG A 23 -30.72 27.72 20.57
C ARG A 23 -31.91 27.20 21.36
N PRO A 24 -32.55 28.09 22.17
CA PRO A 24 -33.66 27.72 23.03
C PRO A 24 -34.98 27.70 22.28
N GLY A 25 -35.90 26.94 22.84
CA GLY A 25 -37.22 26.62 22.34
C GLY A 25 -38.17 27.78 22.09
N GLY A 26 -39.16 27.50 21.27
CA GLY A 26 -40.32 28.28 21.00
C GLY A 26 -41.60 27.48 21.10
N GLY A 27 -42.43 27.85 22.09
CA GLY A 27 -43.87 27.98 22.07
C GLY A 27 -44.77 26.76 21.85
N GLU A 28 -45.24 26.20 22.91
CA GLU A 28 -46.42 25.33 22.95
C GLU A 28 -47.71 26.02 22.46
N ARG A 29 -48.53 25.26 21.71
CA ARG A 29 -49.98 25.51 21.63
C ARG A 29 -50.70 24.31 22.29
N PRO A 30 -51.67 24.55 23.16
CA PRO A 30 -52.39 23.53 23.89
C PRO A 30 -53.61 23.00 23.12
N GLY A 31 -53.76 21.66 23.12
CA GLY A 31 -54.99 21.07 22.61
C GLY A 31 -54.87 19.60 22.28
N GLY A 32 -54.84 18.71 23.27
CA GLY A 32 -55.00 17.24 23.16
C GLY A 32 -55.14 16.65 24.54
N ARG A 33 -56.24 15.95 24.84
CA ARG A 33 -56.52 15.30 26.08
C ARG A 33 -55.35 14.41 26.52
N PRO A 34 -54.97 14.40 27.83
CA PRO A 34 -53.90 13.52 28.33
C PRO A 34 -54.40 12.10 28.39
N ASP A 35 -53.78 11.22 27.60
CA ASP A 35 -53.73 9.77 27.94
C ASP A 35 -53.00 9.69 29.28
N GLY A 36 -53.75 9.25 30.31
CA GLY A 36 -53.26 9.16 31.69
C GLY A 36 -52.05 8.23 31.74
N GLU A 37 -50.87 8.79 32.05
CA GLU A 37 -49.69 7.96 32.38
C GLU A 37 -50.07 6.96 33.49
N ARG A 38 -49.88 5.69 33.17
CA ARG A 38 -50.11 4.62 34.15
C ARG A 38 -49.14 4.81 35.32
N PRO A 39 -49.63 4.77 36.60
CA PRO A 39 -48.75 5.00 37.74
C PRO A 39 -47.57 4.01 37.73
N LYS A 40 -46.32 4.52 37.84
CA LYS A 40 -45.07 3.79 37.84
C LYS A 40 -44.72 3.36 39.27
N ILE A 41 -45.51 2.46 39.85
CA ILE A 41 -45.40 1.98 41.25
C ILE A 41 -44.95 0.54 41.36
N GLY A 42 -44.68 -0.14 40.20
CA GLY A 42 -44.33 -1.56 40.19
C GLY A 42 -42.90 -1.81 40.53
N VAL A 43 -42.62 -2.95 41.16
CA VAL A 43 -41.30 -3.47 41.50
C VAL A 43 -41.22 -4.95 41.11
N VAL A 44 -40.15 -5.33 40.40
CA VAL A 44 -39.84 -6.72 40.07
C VAL A 44 -38.43 -7.03 40.58
N PHE A 45 -38.28 -8.14 41.28
CA PHE A 45 -37.00 -8.54 41.86
C PHE A 45 -36.82 -10.06 41.84
N GLY A 46 -35.56 -10.54 41.99
CA GLY A 46 -35.18 -11.93 41.93
C GLY A 46 -33.68 -12.14 42.00
N GLU A 47 -33.27 -13.36 41.77
CA GLU A 47 -31.87 -13.77 41.77
C GLU A 47 -31.53 -14.58 40.51
N VAL A 48 -30.34 -14.41 39.93
CA VAL A 48 -29.87 -15.15 38.77
C VAL A 48 -28.66 -15.99 39.15
N GLN A 49 -28.69 -17.26 38.87
CA GLN A 49 -27.65 -18.24 39.19
C GLN A 49 -27.29 -19.07 37.96
N ASP A 50 -26.06 -19.58 37.94
CA ASP A 50 -25.62 -20.59 37.00
C ASP A 50 -26.29 -21.94 37.28
N LEU A 51 -26.83 -22.58 36.25
CA LEU A 51 -27.56 -23.83 36.38
C LEU A 51 -26.68 -25.01 36.84
N GLN A 52 -25.40 -25.01 36.45
CA GLN A 52 -24.48 -26.12 36.72
C GLN A 52 -23.75 -25.96 38.07
N SER A 53 -23.24 -24.77 38.34
CA SER A 53 -22.45 -24.51 39.55
C SER A 53 -23.25 -23.95 40.72
N GLY A 54 -24.45 -23.41 40.48
CA GLY A 54 -25.24 -22.70 41.47
C GLY A 54 -24.67 -21.34 41.89
N ALA A 55 -23.59 -20.89 41.22
CA ALA A 55 -22.96 -19.63 41.56
C ALA A 55 -23.81 -18.42 41.11
N PRO A 56 -23.84 -17.30 41.86
CA PRO A 56 -24.55 -16.11 41.45
C PRO A 56 -23.89 -15.49 40.19
N ILE A 57 -24.72 -15.03 39.24
CA ILE A 57 -24.26 -14.37 38.02
C ILE A 57 -24.37 -12.86 38.20
N GLU A 58 -23.24 -12.18 38.31
CA GLU A 58 -23.15 -10.71 38.37
C GLU A 58 -23.29 -10.11 36.96
N PHE A 59 -23.91 -8.92 36.85
CA PHE A 59 -24.20 -8.20 35.61
C PHE A 59 -25.06 -8.93 34.58
N ALA A 60 -25.83 -9.93 34.96
CA ALA A 60 -26.87 -10.48 34.10
C ALA A 60 -27.91 -9.40 33.78
N THR A 61 -28.27 -9.28 32.52
CA THR A 61 -29.21 -8.26 32.04
C THR A 61 -30.64 -8.77 32.17
N ILE A 62 -31.53 -7.99 32.78
CA ILE A 62 -32.96 -8.22 32.86
C ILE A 62 -33.68 -7.15 32.04
N SER A 63 -34.40 -7.54 31.00
CA SER A 63 -35.22 -6.65 30.16
C SER A 63 -36.71 -6.96 30.40
N LEU A 64 -37.47 -6.00 30.87
CA LEU A 64 -38.92 -6.08 30.97
C LEU A 64 -39.57 -5.57 29.68
N LEU A 65 -40.30 -6.47 28.99
CA LEU A 65 -41.01 -6.21 27.75
C LEU A 65 -42.53 -6.17 27.99
N ALA A 66 -43.23 -5.41 27.16
CA ALA A 66 -44.68 -5.41 27.09
C ALA A 66 -45.15 -6.82 26.68
N PHE A 67 -46.23 -7.35 27.31
CA PHE A 67 -46.64 -8.74 27.15
C PHE A 67 -46.94 -9.17 25.70
N ASN A 68 -47.49 -8.28 24.89
CA ASN A 68 -47.86 -8.53 23.48
C ASN A 68 -46.93 -7.90 22.44
N GLU A 69 -45.86 -7.26 22.87
CA GLU A 69 -44.94 -6.54 21.98
C GLU A 69 -43.49 -6.77 22.44
N ASP A 70 -42.56 -6.86 21.52
CA ASP A 70 -41.12 -6.90 21.84
C ASP A 70 -40.54 -5.52 22.22
N LYS A 71 -41.37 -4.68 22.82
CA LYS A 71 -40.98 -3.34 23.26
C LYS A 71 -40.45 -3.42 24.71
N VAL A 72 -39.18 -3.07 24.88
CA VAL A 72 -38.58 -2.94 26.21
C VAL A 72 -39.20 -1.74 26.93
N ILE A 73 -39.76 -1.95 28.12
CA ILE A 73 -40.33 -0.93 28.97
C ILE A 73 -39.29 -0.38 29.93
N THR A 74 -38.56 -1.27 30.59
CA THR A 74 -37.46 -0.94 31.50
C THR A 74 -36.58 -2.17 31.69
N GLY A 75 -35.45 -2.05 32.39
CA GLY A 75 -34.54 -3.14 32.67
C GLY A 75 -33.59 -2.84 33.82
N GLY A 76 -32.77 -3.83 34.15
CA GLY A 76 -31.74 -3.72 35.17
C GLY A 76 -30.66 -4.79 34.99
N VAL A 77 -29.69 -4.75 35.88
CA VAL A 77 -28.62 -5.78 35.94
C VAL A 77 -28.49 -6.34 37.34
N THR A 78 -27.97 -7.55 37.45
CA THR A 78 -27.73 -8.21 38.76
C THR A 78 -26.50 -7.63 39.47
N ASP A 79 -26.55 -7.64 40.83
CA ASP A 79 -25.42 -7.26 41.70
C ASP A 79 -24.41 -8.44 41.84
N GLY A 80 -23.31 -8.24 42.58
CA GLY A 80 -22.29 -9.26 42.84
C GLY A 80 -22.78 -10.52 43.60
N LYS A 81 -24.05 -10.55 44.06
CA LYS A 81 -24.74 -11.72 44.63
C LYS A 81 -25.79 -12.28 43.70
N GLY A 82 -25.80 -11.87 42.44
CA GLY A 82 -26.78 -12.31 41.43
C GLY A 82 -28.18 -11.73 41.61
N ARG A 83 -28.41 -10.75 42.49
CA ARG A 83 -29.73 -10.21 42.77
C ARG A 83 -30.03 -8.98 41.94
N PHE A 84 -31.27 -8.82 41.51
CA PHE A 84 -31.78 -7.64 40.83
C PHE A 84 -33.04 -7.11 41.49
N ARG A 85 -33.24 -5.78 41.39
CA ARG A 85 -34.47 -5.09 41.80
C ARG A 85 -34.71 -3.94 40.81
N ILE A 86 -35.81 -4.05 40.06
CA ILE A 86 -36.23 -3.05 39.07
C ILE A 86 -37.45 -2.33 39.67
N THR A 87 -37.36 -1.02 39.80
CA THR A 87 -38.40 -0.14 40.37
C THR A 87 -39.02 0.74 39.29
N GLU A 88 -40.05 1.49 39.66
CA GLU A 88 -40.74 2.47 38.78
C GLU A 88 -41.33 1.82 37.51
N ILE A 89 -41.84 0.59 37.64
CA ILE A 89 -42.51 -0.09 36.53
C ILE A 89 -43.97 0.36 36.46
N PRO A 90 -44.49 0.71 35.28
CA PRO A 90 -45.91 1.05 35.13
C PRO A 90 -46.76 -0.19 35.42
N VAL A 91 -47.93 0.04 35.95
CA VAL A 91 -48.91 -1.09 36.17
C VAL A 91 -49.32 -1.67 34.83
N GLY A 92 -49.33 -3.00 34.75
CA GLY A 92 -49.55 -3.71 33.49
C GLY A 92 -49.19 -5.18 33.52
N ARG A 93 -49.17 -5.79 32.34
CA ARG A 93 -48.72 -7.15 32.14
C ARG A 93 -47.45 -7.15 31.30
N PHE A 94 -46.43 -7.86 31.80
CA PHE A 94 -45.08 -7.87 31.23
C PHE A 94 -44.54 -9.30 31.07
N ARG A 95 -43.45 -9.43 30.33
CA ARG A 95 -42.55 -10.58 30.34
C ARG A 95 -41.14 -10.08 30.62
N ALA A 96 -40.34 -10.88 31.35
CA ALA A 96 -38.95 -10.56 31.60
C ALA A 96 -38.08 -11.48 30.76
N GLN A 97 -37.14 -10.91 30.03
CA GLN A 97 -36.09 -11.63 29.36
C GLN A 97 -34.79 -11.43 30.14
N ILE A 98 -34.22 -12.54 30.61
CA ILE A 98 -33.01 -12.56 31.42
C ILE A 98 -31.91 -13.23 30.62
N GLY A 99 -30.77 -12.57 30.46
CA GLY A 99 -29.63 -13.04 29.67
C GLY A 99 -28.30 -12.61 30.25
N PHE A 100 -27.28 -13.42 29.97
CA PHE A 100 -25.90 -13.09 30.28
C PHE A 100 -24.99 -13.63 29.18
N MET A 101 -23.87 -12.96 28.90
CA MET A 101 -22.95 -13.38 27.85
C MET A 101 -22.43 -14.81 28.10
N GLY A 102 -22.60 -15.69 27.12
CA GLY A 102 -22.23 -17.11 27.25
C GLY A 102 -23.31 -18.01 27.88
N TYR A 103 -24.54 -17.50 28.05
CA TYR A 103 -25.67 -18.29 28.61
C TYR A 103 -26.87 -18.21 27.67
N THR A 104 -27.71 -19.24 27.73
CA THR A 104 -29.01 -19.25 27.05
C THR A 104 -29.98 -18.32 27.80
N SER A 105 -30.58 -17.38 27.09
CA SER A 105 -31.54 -16.45 27.66
C SER A 105 -32.81 -17.15 28.10
N VAL A 106 -33.32 -16.82 29.29
CA VAL A 106 -34.57 -17.34 29.88
C VAL A 106 -35.62 -16.24 29.82
N THR A 107 -36.85 -16.60 29.41
CA THR A 107 -38.00 -15.70 29.42
C THR A 107 -38.95 -16.12 30.52
N VAL A 108 -39.33 -15.18 31.37
CA VAL A 108 -40.37 -15.38 32.41
C VAL A 108 -41.60 -14.61 31.98
N ASP A 109 -42.65 -15.33 31.65
CA ASP A 109 -43.91 -14.79 31.16
C ASP A 109 -44.89 -14.45 32.28
N ASP A 110 -45.92 -13.64 31.98
CA ASP A 110 -47.06 -13.30 32.80
C ASP A 110 -46.77 -12.57 34.13
N ILE A 111 -45.85 -11.60 34.07
CA ILE A 111 -45.62 -10.69 35.19
C ILE A 111 -46.75 -9.67 35.25
N ARG A 112 -47.58 -9.70 36.32
CA ARG A 112 -48.74 -8.82 36.48
C ARG A 112 -48.57 -7.85 37.64
N LEU A 113 -48.50 -6.58 37.33
CA LEU A 113 -48.43 -5.51 38.35
C LEU A 113 -49.74 -4.72 38.34
N THR A 114 -50.50 -4.78 39.44
CA THR A 114 -51.82 -4.16 39.56
C THR A 114 -51.93 -3.29 40.83
N PRO A 115 -52.64 -2.18 40.79
CA PRO A 115 -52.73 -1.24 41.96
C PRO A 115 -53.43 -1.86 43.19
N ARG A 116 -54.26 -2.89 42.99
CA ARG A 116 -55.05 -3.55 44.07
C ARG A 116 -54.66 -4.97 44.37
N GLY A 117 -53.80 -5.63 43.53
CA GLY A 117 -53.48 -7.05 43.64
C GLY A 117 -52.02 -7.36 43.84
N GLY A 118 -51.16 -6.35 43.99
CA GLY A 118 -49.72 -6.50 44.20
C GLY A 118 -48.91 -5.61 43.23
N THR A 119 -48.19 -4.66 43.80
CA THR A 119 -47.27 -3.79 43.11
C THR A 119 -45.83 -4.40 43.06
N GLU A 120 -45.54 -5.40 43.84
CA GLU A 120 -44.24 -6.08 43.87
C GLU A 120 -44.41 -7.54 43.42
N GLN A 121 -43.51 -8.01 42.54
CA GLN A 121 -43.45 -9.42 42.10
C GLN A 121 -42.03 -9.95 42.23
N ASN A 122 -41.90 -11.05 42.97
CA ASN A 122 -40.67 -11.80 43.08
C ASN A 122 -40.64 -12.88 41.99
N LEU A 123 -39.59 -12.87 41.13
CA LEU A 123 -39.41 -13.90 40.09
C LEU A 123 -38.66 -15.14 40.62
N GLY A 124 -38.22 -15.13 41.89
CA GLY A 124 -37.48 -16.24 42.48
C GLY A 124 -36.06 -16.33 41.94
N THR A 125 -35.52 -17.55 42.05
CA THR A 125 -34.20 -17.86 41.52
C THR A 125 -34.30 -18.33 40.07
N ILE A 126 -33.71 -17.56 39.13
CA ILE A 126 -33.69 -17.86 37.71
C ILE A 126 -32.31 -18.48 37.40
N ARG A 127 -32.34 -19.68 36.84
CA ARG A 127 -31.12 -20.43 36.52
C ARG A 127 -30.84 -20.34 35.02
N LEU A 128 -29.67 -19.79 34.65
CA LEU A 128 -29.21 -19.70 33.27
C LEU A 128 -28.31 -20.90 32.94
N GLU A 129 -28.56 -21.53 31.80
CA GLU A 129 -27.74 -22.62 31.27
C GLU A 129 -26.58 -22.07 30.45
N PRO A 130 -25.31 -22.48 30.70
CA PRO A 130 -24.17 -22.09 29.88
C PRO A 130 -24.38 -22.56 28.44
N ASN A 131 -24.26 -21.62 27.48
CA ASN A 131 -24.37 -21.92 26.06
C ASN A 131 -22.96 -22.07 25.47
N VAL A 132 -22.46 -23.29 25.39
CA VAL A 132 -21.12 -23.60 24.85
C VAL A 132 -20.98 -23.19 23.38
N GLN A 133 -22.07 -23.23 22.59
CA GLN A 133 -22.05 -22.80 21.20
C GLN A 133 -21.93 -21.28 21.05
N ALA A 134 -22.49 -20.50 21.98
CA ALA A 134 -22.35 -19.04 21.97
C ALA A 134 -20.92 -18.59 22.32
N LEU A 135 -20.22 -19.35 23.19
CA LEU A 135 -18.80 -19.11 23.49
C LEU A 135 -17.91 -19.43 22.28
N GLU A 136 -18.18 -20.53 21.56
CA GLU A 136 -17.47 -20.84 20.30
C GLU A 136 -17.77 -19.84 19.21
N ALA A 137 -19.00 -19.34 19.08
CA ALA A 137 -19.36 -18.30 18.11
C ALA A 137 -18.72 -16.92 18.44
N ALA A 138 -18.60 -16.56 19.74
CA ALA A 138 -17.91 -15.33 20.16
C ALA A 138 -16.38 -15.43 19.93
N GLU A 139 -15.80 -16.62 20.07
CA GLU A 139 -14.39 -16.89 19.76
C GLU A 139 -14.09 -16.85 18.25
N ILE A 140 -15.05 -17.25 17.41
CA ILE A 140 -14.94 -17.26 15.93
C ILE A 140 -14.97 -15.84 15.37
N VAL A 141 -15.68 -14.89 15.95
CA VAL A 141 -15.75 -13.49 15.48
C VAL A 141 -14.43 -12.73 15.70
N GLU A 142 -13.59 -13.16 16.64
CA GLU A 142 -12.30 -12.52 16.95
C GLU A 142 -11.10 -13.12 16.18
N GLN A 143 -11.29 -14.20 15.44
CA GLN A 143 -10.23 -14.90 14.67
C GLN A 143 -10.35 -14.73 13.16
N ARG A 144 -10.41 -13.49 12.66
CA ARG A 144 -10.22 -13.28 11.23
C ARG A 144 -8.78 -13.63 10.85
N SER A 145 -8.61 -14.38 9.76
CA SER A 145 -7.29 -14.73 9.23
C SER A 145 -6.53 -13.45 8.85
N THR A 146 -5.25 -13.38 9.23
CA THR A 146 -4.37 -12.27 8.82
C THR A 146 -4.11 -12.29 7.30
N LEU A 147 -4.29 -13.44 6.66
CA LEU A 147 -4.23 -13.65 5.22
C LEU A 147 -5.54 -14.32 4.75
N GLU A 148 -6.23 -13.68 3.86
CA GLU A 148 -7.46 -14.19 3.22
C GLU A 148 -7.24 -14.22 1.70
N MET A 149 -7.70 -15.27 1.02
CA MET A 149 -7.70 -15.36 -0.43
C MET A 149 -9.13 -15.18 -0.93
N MET A 150 -9.32 -14.23 -1.82
CA MET A 150 -10.55 -14.02 -2.58
C MET A 150 -10.36 -14.53 -4.01
N ILE A 151 -11.39 -14.53 -4.83
CA ILE A 151 -11.33 -15.03 -6.22
C ILE A 151 -10.30 -14.26 -7.07
N ASP A 152 -10.05 -12.98 -6.77
CA ASP A 152 -9.19 -12.09 -7.54
C ASP A 152 -8.00 -11.52 -6.74
N ARG A 153 -7.95 -11.69 -5.41
CA ARG A 153 -6.93 -11.04 -4.56
C ARG A 153 -6.58 -11.84 -3.30
N LYS A 154 -5.39 -11.55 -2.76
CA LYS A 154 -4.95 -11.97 -1.44
C LYS A 154 -4.98 -10.75 -0.50
N VAL A 155 -5.61 -10.87 0.66
CA VAL A 155 -5.75 -9.77 1.63
C VAL A 155 -4.84 -10.02 2.82
N PHE A 156 -3.91 -9.12 3.07
CA PHE A 156 -3.02 -9.13 4.22
C PHE A 156 -3.42 -8.03 5.21
N ARG A 157 -3.83 -8.40 6.43
CA ARG A 157 -4.21 -7.45 7.50
C ARG A 157 -3.01 -7.06 8.34
N VAL A 158 -2.82 -5.76 8.52
CA VAL A 158 -1.65 -5.15 9.19
C VAL A 158 -1.78 -5.12 10.72
N GLY A 159 -3.00 -5.22 11.25
CA GLY A 159 -3.30 -4.96 12.67
C GLY A 159 -2.49 -5.73 13.70
N ASP A 160 -1.91 -6.87 13.33
CA ASP A 160 -1.14 -7.76 14.20
C ASP A 160 0.38 -7.70 13.93
N ASP A 161 0.85 -6.87 12.99
CA ASP A 161 2.27 -6.74 12.68
C ASP A 161 2.94 -5.72 13.62
N LEU A 162 3.78 -6.21 14.52
CA LEU A 162 4.49 -5.39 15.53
C LEU A 162 5.59 -4.53 14.93
N ASN A 163 6.15 -4.95 13.79
CA ASN A 163 7.16 -4.19 13.05
C ASN A 163 6.58 -2.96 12.34
N SER A 164 5.25 -2.82 12.34
CA SER A 164 4.59 -1.61 11.83
C SER A 164 4.75 -0.39 12.75
N ALA A 165 5.15 -0.58 14.01
CA ALA A 165 5.36 0.53 14.93
C ALA A 165 6.58 1.36 14.54
N GLY A 166 6.37 2.65 14.22
CA GLY A 166 7.41 3.55 13.72
C GLY A 166 7.91 3.27 12.31
N ALA A 167 7.34 2.25 11.63
CA ALA A 167 7.64 1.94 10.25
C ALA A 167 6.80 2.77 9.28
N ASN A 168 7.26 2.90 8.04
CA ASN A 168 6.47 3.41 6.94
C ASN A 168 5.89 2.26 6.09
N ALA A 169 5.10 2.60 5.05
CA ALA A 169 4.49 1.60 4.20
C ALA A 169 5.53 0.73 3.45
N THR A 170 6.66 1.29 3.03
CA THR A 170 7.73 0.53 2.36
C THR A 170 8.31 -0.54 3.29
N GLU A 171 8.55 -0.21 4.54
CA GLU A 171 9.04 -1.17 5.54
C GLU A 171 8.00 -2.23 5.88
N LEU A 172 6.73 -1.83 5.97
CA LEU A 172 5.62 -2.77 6.15
C LEU A 172 5.52 -3.74 4.98
N LEU A 173 5.61 -3.24 3.74
CA LEU A 173 5.48 -4.04 2.52
C LEU A 173 6.60 -5.10 2.40
N ARG A 174 7.75 -4.88 3.00
CA ARG A 174 8.79 -5.93 3.12
C ARG A 174 8.29 -7.19 3.85
N ASN A 175 7.34 -7.03 4.77
CA ASN A 175 6.75 -8.13 5.54
C ASN A 175 5.50 -8.72 4.86
N VAL A 176 5.04 -8.14 3.76
CA VAL A 176 3.87 -8.63 3.02
C VAL A 176 4.29 -9.80 2.13
N PRO A 177 3.62 -10.95 2.19
CA PRO A 177 3.89 -12.08 1.32
C PRO A 177 3.83 -11.69 -0.16
N SER A 178 4.63 -12.31 -1.00
CA SER A 178 4.71 -12.08 -2.45
C SER A 178 5.34 -10.75 -2.87
N VAL A 179 5.54 -9.81 -1.96
CA VAL A 179 6.15 -8.50 -2.22
C VAL A 179 7.65 -8.57 -1.94
N ASP A 180 8.44 -8.10 -2.86
CA ASP A 180 9.87 -7.88 -2.69
C ASP A 180 10.19 -6.37 -2.77
N VAL A 181 11.06 -5.90 -1.90
CA VAL A 181 11.48 -4.49 -1.81
C VAL A 181 12.99 -4.45 -1.88
N ASP A 182 13.52 -3.87 -2.96
CA ASP A 182 14.96 -3.78 -3.17
C ASP A 182 15.62 -2.72 -2.23
N ILE A 183 16.91 -2.47 -2.43
CA ILE A 183 17.68 -1.51 -1.64
C ILE A 183 17.15 -0.08 -1.80
N ASP A 184 16.80 0.27 -3.02
CA ASP A 184 16.32 1.59 -3.36
C ASP A 184 14.86 1.81 -2.95
N GLY A 185 14.20 0.77 -2.35
CA GLY A 185 12.79 0.82 -1.96
C GLY A 185 11.82 0.52 -3.11
N ASN A 186 12.31 0.10 -4.28
CA ASN A 186 11.44 -0.29 -5.37
C ASN A 186 10.73 -1.61 -5.05
N LEU A 187 9.44 -1.64 -5.36
CA LEU A 187 8.61 -2.82 -5.15
C LEU A 187 8.66 -3.76 -6.34
N SER A 188 8.68 -5.04 -6.07
CA SER A 188 8.47 -6.06 -7.08
C SER A 188 7.53 -7.16 -6.58
N LEU A 189 6.79 -7.75 -7.52
CA LEU A 189 5.96 -8.92 -7.30
C LEU A 189 6.45 -10.04 -8.21
N ARG A 190 6.85 -11.17 -7.63
CA ARG A 190 7.31 -12.35 -8.40
C ARG A 190 8.37 -11.99 -9.44
N GLY A 191 9.35 -11.16 -9.05
CA GLY A 191 10.47 -10.73 -9.89
C GLY A 191 10.19 -9.63 -10.89
N SER A 192 8.98 -9.08 -10.96
CA SER A 192 8.67 -7.95 -11.82
C SER A 192 8.46 -6.68 -10.99
N GLY A 193 9.23 -5.63 -11.29
CA GLY A 193 9.14 -4.32 -10.61
C GLY A 193 8.00 -3.42 -11.09
N ASN A 194 7.27 -3.83 -12.13
CA ASN A 194 6.16 -3.05 -12.65
C ASN A 194 4.86 -3.36 -11.89
N VAL A 195 4.75 -2.80 -10.68
CA VAL A 195 3.63 -2.95 -9.75
C VAL A 195 2.80 -1.68 -9.73
N THR A 196 1.49 -1.79 -9.89
CA THR A 196 0.57 -0.66 -9.70
C THR A 196 0.23 -0.52 -8.22
N ILE A 197 0.39 0.68 -7.66
CA ILE A 197 0.03 0.98 -6.28
C ILE A 197 -1.31 1.73 -6.23
N LEU A 198 -2.25 1.16 -5.50
CA LEU A 198 -3.51 1.82 -5.17
C LEU A 198 -3.52 2.21 -3.70
N ILE A 199 -4.19 3.30 -3.38
CA ILE A 199 -4.51 3.70 -2.00
C ILE A 199 -6.02 3.84 -1.91
N ASP A 200 -6.65 3.04 -1.03
CA ASP A 200 -8.11 2.94 -0.93
C ASP A 200 -8.79 2.63 -2.27
N GLY A 201 -8.19 1.74 -3.08
CA GLY A 201 -8.71 1.34 -4.39
C GLY A 201 -8.46 2.34 -5.52
N ARG A 202 -7.77 3.45 -5.26
CA ARG A 202 -7.52 4.53 -6.23
C ARG A 202 -6.04 4.57 -6.62
N PRO A 203 -5.70 4.70 -7.91
CA PRO A 203 -4.32 4.80 -8.33
C PRO A 203 -3.59 5.91 -7.56
N SER A 204 -2.38 5.61 -7.09
CA SER A 204 -1.56 6.62 -6.41
C SER A 204 -1.12 7.75 -7.36
N GLY A 205 -1.29 7.53 -8.66
CA GLY A 205 -0.81 8.43 -9.72
C GLY A 205 0.72 8.45 -9.86
N LEU A 206 1.44 7.63 -9.10
CA LEU A 206 2.89 7.55 -9.05
C LEU A 206 3.39 6.27 -9.70
N VAL A 207 4.50 6.38 -10.40
CA VAL A 207 5.17 5.27 -11.08
C VAL A 207 6.68 5.41 -10.84
N GLY A 208 7.37 4.30 -10.55
CA GLY A 208 8.82 4.29 -10.36
C GLY A 208 9.27 4.88 -9.01
N SER A 209 10.37 5.62 -9.01
CA SER A 209 10.98 6.19 -7.79
C SER A 209 10.05 7.15 -7.02
N ALA A 210 9.12 7.82 -7.71
CA ALA A 210 8.13 8.66 -7.06
C ALA A 210 7.13 7.86 -6.21
N THR A 211 6.87 6.60 -6.54
CA THR A 211 6.05 5.68 -5.72
C THR A 211 6.74 5.35 -4.41
N GLN A 212 8.05 5.15 -4.44
CA GLN A 212 8.87 4.91 -3.25
C GLN A 212 8.74 6.06 -2.26
N SER A 213 8.97 7.30 -2.70
CA SER A 213 8.86 8.49 -1.85
C SER A 213 7.47 8.62 -1.21
N LEU A 214 6.39 8.26 -1.92
CA LEU A 214 5.05 8.25 -1.36
C LEU A 214 4.89 7.19 -0.27
N LEU A 215 5.36 5.97 -0.51
CA LEU A 215 5.23 4.87 0.44
C LEU A 215 6.06 5.11 1.71
N GLU A 216 7.21 5.76 1.58
CA GLU A 216 8.02 6.17 2.72
C GLU A 216 7.31 7.22 3.60
N GLN A 217 6.42 8.02 3.04
CA GLN A 217 5.64 9.04 3.74
C GLN A 217 4.38 8.49 4.42
N ILE A 218 3.90 7.29 4.08
CA ILE A 218 2.70 6.71 4.69
C ILE A 218 3.11 5.94 5.96
N PRO A 219 2.69 6.36 7.17
CA PRO A 219 2.95 5.60 8.38
C PRO A 219 2.26 4.23 8.32
N ALA A 220 2.98 3.15 8.61
CA ALA A 220 2.41 1.81 8.63
C ALA A 220 1.24 1.67 9.61
N SER A 221 1.25 2.45 10.70
CA SER A 221 0.16 2.51 11.69
C SER A 221 -1.17 3.00 11.13
N SER A 222 -1.17 3.73 10.00
CA SER A 222 -2.38 4.21 9.33
C SER A 222 -3.00 3.18 8.39
N ILE A 223 -2.32 2.05 8.13
CA ILE A 223 -2.76 1.02 7.19
C ILE A 223 -3.61 -0.01 7.92
N ASP A 224 -4.78 -0.36 7.36
CA ASP A 224 -5.65 -1.44 7.84
C ASP A 224 -5.20 -2.79 7.25
N ARG A 225 -5.06 -2.83 5.92
CA ARG A 225 -4.67 -4.02 5.18
C ARG A 225 -4.00 -3.69 3.85
N VAL A 226 -3.31 -4.67 3.31
CA VAL A 226 -2.75 -4.65 1.96
C VAL A 226 -3.42 -5.75 1.15
N GLU A 227 -3.96 -5.40 -0.01
CA GLU A 227 -4.57 -6.33 -0.95
C GLU A 227 -3.59 -6.55 -2.11
N ILE A 228 -3.23 -7.80 -2.35
CA ILE A 228 -2.32 -8.21 -3.42
C ILE A 228 -3.18 -8.82 -4.51
N ILE A 229 -3.27 -8.14 -5.65
CA ILE A 229 -4.12 -8.53 -6.77
C ILE A 229 -3.20 -8.95 -7.92
N THR A 230 -2.91 -10.24 -8.00
CA THR A 230 -2.01 -10.80 -9.03
C THR A 230 -2.73 -11.03 -10.36
N SER A 231 -4.06 -11.19 -10.31
CA SER A 231 -4.90 -11.41 -11.49
C SER A 231 -6.10 -10.44 -11.49
N PRO A 232 -5.86 -9.12 -11.71
CA PRO A 232 -6.90 -8.11 -11.63
C PRO A 232 -7.98 -8.30 -12.73
N THR A 233 -9.22 -7.97 -12.37
CA THR A 233 -10.34 -7.95 -13.31
C THR A 233 -10.26 -6.74 -14.26
N ALA A 234 -11.11 -6.72 -15.28
CA ALA A 234 -11.18 -5.64 -16.30
C ALA A 234 -11.45 -4.24 -15.72
N LYS A 235 -12.01 -4.14 -14.52
CA LYS A 235 -12.24 -2.88 -13.80
C LYS A 235 -10.93 -2.15 -13.46
N TYR A 236 -9.87 -2.90 -13.18
CA TYR A 236 -8.57 -2.32 -12.84
C TYR A 236 -7.80 -1.92 -14.09
N ASP A 237 -6.93 -0.91 -13.95
CA ASP A 237 -6.02 -0.55 -15.04
C ASP A 237 -5.13 -1.73 -15.41
N PRO A 238 -4.92 -1.99 -16.69
CA PRO A 238 -4.04 -3.05 -17.15
C PRO A 238 -2.56 -2.72 -16.92
N GLU A 239 -2.21 -1.49 -16.52
CA GLU A 239 -0.85 -1.13 -16.09
C GLU A 239 -0.42 -1.91 -14.84
N GLY A 240 0.90 -2.20 -14.74
CA GLY A 240 1.47 -2.99 -13.67
C GLY A 240 1.43 -4.48 -13.97
N VAL A 241 2.27 -4.93 -14.89
CA VAL A 241 2.35 -6.34 -15.34
C VAL A 241 2.66 -7.34 -14.22
N ALA A 242 3.24 -6.88 -13.12
CA ALA A 242 3.48 -7.70 -11.93
C ALA A 242 2.19 -7.98 -11.15
N GLY A 243 1.26 -7.02 -11.12
CA GLY A 243 0.04 -7.02 -10.34
C GLY A 243 -0.24 -5.67 -9.69
N ILE A 244 -1.19 -5.65 -8.78
CA ILE A 244 -1.62 -4.46 -8.05
C ILE A 244 -1.41 -4.69 -6.55
N LEU A 245 -0.85 -3.69 -5.86
CA LEU A 245 -0.84 -3.58 -4.40
C LEU A 245 -1.80 -2.47 -4.00
N ASN A 246 -2.90 -2.83 -3.36
CA ASN A 246 -3.89 -1.89 -2.88
C ASN A 246 -3.74 -1.71 -1.37
N ILE A 247 -3.29 -0.55 -0.95
CA ILE A 247 -3.09 -0.18 0.45
C ILE A 247 -4.38 0.44 0.96
N ILE A 248 -5.09 -0.27 1.83
CA ILE A 248 -6.32 0.21 2.45
C ILE A 248 -5.97 0.86 3.78
N LEU A 249 -6.33 2.12 3.91
CA LEU A 249 -6.13 2.87 5.15
C LEU A 249 -7.27 2.61 6.12
N LYS A 250 -6.98 2.71 7.42
CA LYS A 250 -7.98 2.54 8.48
C LYS A 250 -9.13 3.53 8.33
N LYS A 251 -10.35 3.00 8.29
CA LYS A 251 -11.60 3.77 8.27
C LYS A 251 -12.52 3.19 9.33
N ASP A 252 -12.83 3.99 10.33
CA ASP A 252 -13.75 3.53 11.36
C ASP A 252 -15.19 3.65 10.91
N LYS A 253 -15.94 2.55 11.06
CA LYS A 253 -17.36 2.48 10.73
C LYS A 253 -18.27 2.89 11.90
N LEU A 254 -17.71 3.03 13.11
CA LEU A 254 -18.44 3.38 14.32
C LEU A 254 -18.63 4.91 14.45
N GLU A 255 -19.77 5.34 14.96
CA GLU A 255 -20.00 6.75 15.27
C GLU A 255 -19.14 7.15 16.48
N GLY A 256 -18.63 8.37 16.46
CA GLY A 256 -17.80 8.89 17.55
C GLY A 256 -16.60 9.69 17.08
N LYS A 257 -15.76 10.02 18.03
CA LYS A 257 -14.50 10.72 17.80
C LYS A 257 -13.36 9.87 18.34
N HIS A 258 -12.37 9.65 17.53
CA HIS A 258 -11.16 8.98 17.99
C HIS A 258 -9.94 9.53 17.25
N GLY A 259 -8.77 9.27 17.80
CA GLY A 259 -7.52 9.65 17.16
C GLY A 259 -6.33 9.00 17.83
N GLN A 260 -5.18 9.23 17.23
CA GLN A 260 -3.92 8.66 17.64
C GLN A 260 -2.79 9.63 17.36
N VAL A 261 -1.85 9.75 18.29
CA VAL A 261 -0.55 10.41 18.09
C VAL A 261 0.54 9.37 18.27
N SER A 262 1.51 9.36 17.37
CA SER A 262 2.69 8.50 17.46
C SER A 262 3.94 9.34 17.29
N VAL A 263 4.95 9.08 18.12
CA VAL A 263 6.28 9.68 18.02
C VAL A 263 7.29 8.55 18.05
N THR A 264 8.27 8.61 17.17
CA THR A 264 9.34 7.62 17.04
C THR A 264 10.68 8.32 17.06
N TRP A 265 11.60 7.78 17.84
CA TRP A 265 13.01 8.14 17.87
C TRP A 265 13.83 6.95 17.37
N GLY A 266 14.69 7.20 16.41
CA GLY A 266 15.61 6.21 15.86
C GLY A 266 17.07 6.59 16.10
N SER A 267 17.96 5.60 15.92
CA SER A 267 19.38 5.85 15.81
C SER A 267 19.68 6.74 14.60
N ASP A 268 20.84 7.40 14.59
CA ASP A 268 21.34 8.21 13.48
C ASP A 268 20.35 9.33 13.07
N GLU A 269 19.79 10.03 14.06
CA GLU A 269 18.87 11.15 13.90
C GLU A 269 17.61 10.83 13.07
N ASN A 270 17.19 9.55 13.07
CA ASN A 270 15.97 9.13 12.40
C ASN A 270 14.74 9.37 13.29
N HIS A 271 13.93 10.35 12.97
CA HIS A 271 12.80 10.78 13.80
C HIS A 271 11.51 10.79 12.98
N SER A 272 10.38 10.47 13.59
CA SER A 272 9.09 10.65 12.94
C SER A 272 7.98 10.95 13.93
N GLY A 273 6.99 11.70 13.47
CA GLY A 273 5.78 12.00 14.21
C GLY A 273 4.55 11.87 13.31
N SER A 274 3.46 11.38 13.88
CA SER A 274 2.18 11.36 13.14
C SER A 274 1.00 11.61 14.06
N VAL A 275 -0.01 12.25 13.53
CA VAL A 275 -1.31 12.43 14.15
C VAL A 275 -2.39 12.03 13.16
N ASN A 276 -3.34 11.24 13.61
CA ASN A 276 -4.53 10.92 12.85
C ASN A 276 -5.77 11.11 13.72
N GLY A 277 -6.87 11.47 13.09
CA GLY A 277 -8.15 11.66 13.76
C GLY A 277 -9.30 11.40 12.82
N ASN A 278 -10.38 10.90 13.39
CA ASN A 278 -11.64 10.70 12.69
C ASN A 278 -12.81 11.15 13.57
N MET A 279 -13.77 11.82 12.96
CA MET A 279 -15.01 12.20 13.60
C MET A 279 -16.17 11.79 12.71
N ARG A 280 -16.90 10.75 13.11
CA ARG A 280 -18.03 10.20 12.37
C ARG A 280 -19.35 10.43 13.10
N GLY A 281 -20.26 11.10 12.40
CA GLY A 281 -21.67 11.20 12.75
C GLY A 281 -22.55 10.46 11.75
N GLN A 282 -23.86 10.63 11.86
CA GLN A 282 -24.83 9.94 11.00
C GLN A 282 -24.75 10.35 9.52
N LYS A 283 -24.41 11.60 9.24
CA LYS A 283 -24.42 12.18 7.88
C LYS A 283 -23.06 12.69 7.42
N LEU A 284 -22.12 12.83 8.34
CA LEU A 284 -20.79 13.37 8.04
C LEU A 284 -19.72 12.50 8.69
N ASN A 285 -18.66 12.27 7.94
CA ASN A 285 -17.43 11.67 8.43
C ASN A 285 -16.25 12.56 8.02
N LEU A 286 -15.53 13.06 9.00
CA LEU A 286 -14.33 13.85 8.81
C LEU A 286 -13.11 13.00 9.20
N SER A 287 -12.12 12.94 8.33
CA SER A 287 -10.86 12.26 8.59
C SER A 287 -9.70 13.24 8.38
N PHE A 288 -8.69 13.11 9.21
CA PHE A 288 -7.48 13.90 9.14
C PHE A 288 -6.27 13.00 9.45
N ASN A 289 -5.20 13.19 8.72
CA ASN A 289 -3.89 12.58 8.99
C ASN A 289 -2.81 13.61 8.66
N ALA A 290 -1.83 13.74 9.55
CA ALA A 290 -0.59 14.47 9.28
C ALA A 290 0.58 13.65 9.78
N GLY A 291 1.67 13.68 9.04
CA GLY A 291 2.90 13.00 9.40
C GLY A 291 4.12 13.83 9.02
N TRP A 292 5.15 13.69 9.81
CA TRP A 292 6.48 14.22 9.56
C TRP A 292 7.50 13.11 9.76
N ASN A 293 8.53 13.07 8.93
CA ASN A 293 9.58 12.08 8.99
C ASN A 293 10.91 12.70 8.55
N GLU A 294 11.94 12.41 9.32
CA GLU A 294 13.33 12.77 9.08
C GLU A 294 14.17 11.51 9.09
N ARG A 295 15.05 11.38 8.10
CA ARG A 295 15.88 10.20 7.92
C ARG A 295 17.26 10.58 7.43
N ASN A 296 18.25 10.09 8.16
CA ASN A 296 19.64 10.13 7.79
C ASN A 296 20.12 8.72 7.51
N ASN A 297 20.86 8.55 6.43
CA ASN A 297 21.47 7.28 6.09
C ASN A 297 22.71 7.49 5.24
N PHE A 298 23.69 6.66 5.45
CA PHE A 298 24.87 6.60 4.61
C PHE A 298 24.87 5.35 3.74
N ARG A 299 25.60 5.46 2.64
CA ARG A 299 25.89 4.35 1.73
C ARG A 299 27.37 4.36 1.37
N TRP A 300 27.91 3.18 1.12
CA TRP A 300 29.22 3.04 0.54
C TRP A 300 29.21 1.96 -0.52
N GLY A 301 30.15 2.05 -1.45
CA GLY A 301 30.29 1.10 -2.52
C GLY A 301 31.71 1.01 -3.01
N ASP A 302 32.09 -0.17 -3.45
CA ASP A 302 33.33 -0.45 -4.15
C ASP A 302 33.01 -1.14 -5.47
N SER A 303 33.75 -0.79 -6.52
CA SER A 303 33.66 -1.49 -7.79
C SER A 303 35.00 -1.52 -8.50
N GLU A 304 35.19 -2.61 -9.26
CA GLU A 304 36.30 -2.80 -10.19
C GLU A 304 35.72 -3.00 -11.58
N ARG A 305 36.23 -2.25 -12.56
CA ARG A 305 35.89 -2.43 -13.96
C ARG A 305 37.15 -2.67 -14.78
N LEU A 306 37.18 -3.80 -15.49
CA LEU A 306 38.15 -4.14 -16.52
C LEU A 306 37.57 -3.74 -17.87
N GLN A 307 38.34 -3.04 -18.69
CA GLN A 307 37.95 -2.60 -20.02
C GLN A 307 39.04 -2.92 -21.02
N ALA A 308 38.68 -3.69 -22.05
CA ALA A 308 39.58 -3.98 -23.20
C ALA A 308 39.32 -2.94 -24.32
N PHE A 309 40.38 -2.42 -24.88
CA PHE A 309 40.32 -1.46 -25.98
C PHE A 309 40.96 -2.11 -27.25
N GLY A 310 40.29 -1.92 -28.38
CA GLY A 310 40.68 -2.50 -29.66
C GLY A 310 40.42 -3.99 -29.80
N GLY A 311 39.56 -4.55 -28.92
CA GLY A 311 39.24 -5.98 -28.95
C GLY A 311 38.27 -6.38 -27.87
N GLU A 312 38.28 -7.70 -27.50
CA GLU A 312 37.35 -8.31 -26.54
C GLU A 312 38.12 -8.85 -25.33
N LEU A 313 37.50 -8.83 -24.11
CA LEU A 313 38.05 -9.50 -22.93
C LEU A 313 38.13 -11.04 -23.16
N GLY A 314 39.30 -11.64 -22.89
CA GLY A 314 39.53 -13.04 -23.16
C GLY A 314 39.97 -13.35 -24.59
N GLY A 315 40.00 -12.35 -25.48
CA GLY A 315 40.54 -12.41 -26.84
C GLY A 315 41.81 -11.60 -27.00
N THR A 316 41.99 -11.00 -28.18
CA THR A 316 43.08 -10.06 -28.46
C THR A 316 42.55 -8.62 -28.29
N TYR A 317 43.33 -7.76 -27.64
CA TYR A 317 43.03 -6.36 -27.44
C TYR A 317 44.31 -5.52 -27.51
N ASP A 318 44.21 -4.25 -27.80
CA ASP A 318 45.35 -3.33 -27.93
C ASP A 318 45.83 -2.85 -26.55
N SER A 319 44.88 -2.54 -25.64
CA SER A 319 45.19 -2.17 -24.26
C SER A 319 44.09 -2.59 -23.30
N LEU A 320 44.44 -2.67 -22.02
CA LEU A 320 43.53 -2.97 -20.92
C LEU A 320 43.56 -1.85 -19.88
N SER A 321 42.39 -1.38 -19.48
CA SER A 321 42.23 -0.48 -18.34
C SER A 321 41.54 -1.19 -17.19
N THR A 322 41.97 -0.89 -15.97
CA THR A 322 41.33 -1.29 -14.73
C THR A 322 40.97 -0.03 -13.95
N LEU A 323 39.66 0.17 -13.71
CA LEU A 323 39.14 1.27 -12.91
C LEU A 323 38.62 0.73 -11.56
N LEU A 324 39.31 1.09 -10.49
CA LEU A 324 38.85 0.88 -9.10
C LEU A 324 38.12 2.12 -8.63
N SER A 325 36.92 1.96 -8.08
CA SER A 325 36.09 3.06 -7.60
C SER A 325 35.59 2.77 -6.19
N ASN A 326 35.87 3.66 -5.25
CA ASN A 326 35.34 3.64 -3.90
C ASN A 326 34.45 4.85 -3.68
N SER A 327 33.23 4.63 -3.25
CA SER A 327 32.24 5.69 -3.02
C SER A 327 31.71 5.68 -1.60
N TYR A 328 31.52 6.88 -1.05
CA TYR A 328 30.81 7.11 0.19
C TYR A 328 29.80 8.23 -0.02
N ALA A 329 28.57 8.05 0.45
CA ALA A 329 27.57 9.10 0.41
C ALA A 329 26.78 9.18 1.72
N ASP A 330 26.54 10.40 2.17
CA ASP A 330 25.67 10.72 3.28
C ASP A 330 24.42 11.43 2.76
N ASN A 331 23.24 10.95 3.17
CA ASN A 331 21.97 11.42 2.66
C ASN A 331 21.02 11.76 3.81
N GLU A 332 20.50 12.97 3.77
CA GLU A 332 19.45 13.47 4.65
C GLU A 332 18.13 13.57 3.86
N SER A 333 17.03 13.18 4.48
CA SER A 333 15.70 13.26 3.89
C SER A 333 14.71 13.75 4.94
N GLN A 334 14.00 14.83 4.62
CA GLN A 334 12.88 15.34 5.42
C GLN A 334 11.60 15.31 4.60
N SER A 335 10.51 14.85 5.20
CA SER A 335 9.22 14.84 4.53
C SER A 335 8.08 15.12 5.49
N TRP A 336 7.02 15.70 4.97
CA TRP A 336 5.76 15.83 5.67
C TRP A 336 4.59 15.56 4.73
N ASN A 337 3.51 15.05 5.29
CA ASN A 337 2.27 14.78 4.58
C ASN A 337 1.08 15.28 5.38
N VAL A 338 0.06 15.76 4.68
CA VAL A 338 -1.24 16.11 5.25
C VAL A 338 -2.32 15.55 4.35
N ARG A 339 -3.31 14.90 4.97
CA ARG A 339 -4.51 14.42 4.29
C ARG A 339 -5.73 14.86 5.08
N ALA A 340 -6.72 15.39 4.41
CA ALA A 340 -8.05 15.65 4.95
C ALA A 340 -9.12 15.02 4.05
N GLY A 341 -10.16 14.46 4.65
CA GLY A 341 -11.26 13.81 3.94
C GLY A 341 -12.58 14.15 4.58
N LEU A 342 -13.58 14.37 3.73
CA LEU A 342 -14.98 14.62 4.10
C LEU A 342 -15.84 13.61 3.34
N ASP A 343 -16.60 12.76 4.07
CA ASP A 343 -17.67 11.96 3.49
C ASP A 343 -19.01 12.54 3.93
N TRP A 344 -19.81 12.98 2.97
CA TRP A 344 -21.16 13.46 3.20
C TRP A 344 -22.17 12.40 2.77
N MET A 345 -22.98 11.94 3.72
CA MET A 345 -23.98 10.88 3.57
C MET A 345 -25.39 11.47 3.75
N PRO A 346 -25.96 12.17 2.73
CA PRO A 346 -27.29 12.76 2.84
C PRO A 346 -28.38 11.72 3.11
N SER A 347 -28.19 10.48 2.65
CA SER A 347 -29.04 9.33 2.90
C SER A 347 -28.20 8.06 3.13
N SER A 348 -28.82 6.95 3.55
CA SER A 348 -28.14 5.64 3.64
C SER A 348 -27.72 5.07 2.28
N ALA A 349 -28.27 5.60 1.20
CA ALA A 349 -28.02 5.14 -0.16
C ALA A 349 -26.97 5.99 -0.89
N THR A 350 -26.71 7.22 -0.46
CA THR A 350 -25.85 8.16 -1.20
C THR A 350 -24.70 8.64 -0.36
N THR A 351 -23.49 8.61 -0.92
CA THR A 351 -22.27 9.13 -0.30
C THR A 351 -21.51 10.01 -1.29
N TRP A 352 -21.10 11.18 -0.85
CA TRP A 352 -20.16 12.05 -1.53
C TRP A 352 -18.86 12.05 -0.74
N ASN A 353 -17.74 11.95 -1.43
CA ASN A 353 -16.41 11.98 -0.83
C ASN A 353 -15.64 13.17 -1.41
N LEU A 354 -15.04 13.97 -0.54
CA LEU A 354 -14.08 15.00 -0.91
C LEU A 354 -12.78 14.73 -0.16
N GLY A 355 -11.67 14.71 -0.87
CA GLY A 355 -10.35 14.46 -0.29
C GLY A 355 -9.31 15.43 -0.82
N ILE A 356 -8.42 15.84 0.06
CA ILE A 356 -7.19 16.53 -0.29
C ILE A 356 -6.01 15.83 0.37
N ARG A 357 -4.94 15.66 -0.38
CA ARG A 357 -3.66 15.19 0.13
C ARG A 357 -2.57 16.10 -0.40
N THR A 358 -1.66 16.51 0.46
CA THR A 358 -0.44 17.19 0.06
C THR A 358 0.75 16.53 0.74
N ASN A 359 1.84 16.39 -0.02
CA ASN A 359 3.11 15.88 0.48
C ASN A 359 4.21 16.80 0.01
N GLN A 360 5.20 17.00 0.86
CA GLN A 360 6.43 17.68 0.50
C GLN A 360 7.60 16.88 1.03
N SER A 361 8.68 16.76 0.24
CA SER A 361 9.92 16.11 0.67
C SER A 361 11.11 16.87 0.13
N GLY A 362 12.12 17.05 0.98
CA GLY A 362 13.44 17.52 0.64
C GLY A 362 14.44 16.39 0.89
N ASN A 363 15.37 16.19 -0.01
CA ASN A 363 16.49 15.27 0.14
C ASN A 363 17.76 16.03 -0.21
N SER A 364 18.80 15.87 0.60
CA SER A 364 20.14 16.36 0.34
C SER A 364 21.16 15.24 0.47
N GLY A 365 22.21 15.29 -0.30
CA GLY A 365 23.24 14.26 -0.27
C GLY A 365 24.62 14.84 -0.59
N VAL A 366 25.62 14.28 0.07
CA VAL A 366 27.04 14.52 -0.21
C VAL A 366 27.61 13.17 -0.64
N GLU A 367 28.34 13.12 -1.72
CA GLU A 367 28.99 11.92 -2.23
C GLU A 367 30.46 12.21 -2.53
N ASP A 368 31.32 11.36 -1.98
CA ASP A 368 32.76 11.32 -2.25
C ASP A 368 33.06 10.04 -3.05
N VAL A 369 33.75 10.17 -4.18
CA VAL A 369 34.19 9.03 -4.99
C VAL A 369 35.67 9.15 -5.27
N VAL A 370 36.43 8.13 -4.90
CA VAL A 370 37.85 8.00 -5.21
C VAL A 370 38.02 6.95 -6.30
N ASN A 371 38.60 7.36 -7.41
CA ASN A 371 38.86 6.48 -8.56
C ASN A 371 40.37 6.31 -8.76
N LEU A 372 40.78 5.11 -9.06
CA LEU A 372 42.14 4.74 -9.47
C LEU A 372 42.05 3.99 -10.80
N GLU A 373 42.64 4.53 -11.83
CA GLU A 373 42.69 3.92 -13.15
C GLU A 373 44.13 3.48 -13.50
N THR A 374 44.30 2.23 -13.86
CA THR A 374 45.58 1.68 -14.29
C THR A 374 45.44 1.15 -15.73
N TRP A 375 46.45 1.42 -16.54
CA TRP A 375 46.51 0.96 -17.92
C TRP A 375 47.61 -0.09 -18.12
N SER A 376 47.42 -1.00 -19.04
CA SER A 376 48.41 -2.05 -19.38
C SER A 376 49.75 -1.50 -19.84
N THR A 377 49.84 -0.22 -20.18
CA THR A 377 51.00 0.55 -20.59
C THR A 377 51.75 1.26 -19.44
N ASP A 378 51.54 0.85 -18.18
CA ASP A 378 52.10 1.43 -16.96
C ASP A 378 51.64 2.86 -16.62
N ALA A 379 50.64 3.37 -17.28
CA ALA A 379 50.03 4.67 -16.91
C ALA A 379 49.11 4.43 -15.70
N VAL A 380 49.34 5.18 -14.62
CA VAL A 380 48.47 5.22 -13.44
C VAL A 380 47.85 6.58 -13.36
N GLY A 381 46.56 6.66 -13.45
CA GLY A 381 45.78 7.86 -13.21
C GLY A 381 44.84 7.68 -12.01
N GLY A 382 44.66 8.70 -11.23
CA GLY A 382 43.67 8.73 -10.15
C GLY A 382 42.92 10.06 -10.16
N PHE A 383 41.66 10.05 -9.83
CA PHE A 383 40.87 11.26 -9.67
C PHE A 383 39.89 11.11 -8.52
N THR A 384 39.64 12.20 -7.81
CA THR A 384 38.64 12.29 -6.75
C THR A 384 37.46 13.09 -7.27
N ARG A 385 36.28 12.66 -6.96
CA ARG A 385 35.04 13.32 -7.31
C ARG A 385 34.25 13.63 -6.05
N TYR A 386 33.80 14.85 -5.92
CA TYR A 386 32.95 15.34 -4.85
C TYR A 386 31.61 15.80 -5.44
N GLY A 387 30.52 15.25 -4.95
CA GLY A 387 29.16 15.53 -5.42
C GLY A 387 28.28 16.10 -4.33
N LEU A 388 27.51 17.13 -4.66
CA LEU A 388 26.41 17.63 -3.85
C LEU A 388 25.12 17.42 -4.64
N SER A 389 24.13 16.84 -3.98
CA SER A 389 22.79 16.68 -4.55
C SER A 389 21.73 17.26 -3.63
N SER A 390 20.76 17.95 -4.19
CA SER A 390 19.54 18.32 -3.49
C SER A 390 18.32 18.08 -4.36
N ARG A 391 17.24 17.64 -3.76
CA ARG A 391 15.99 17.40 -4.47
C ARG A 391 14.81 17.76 -3.58
N ASP A 392 14.00 18.70 -4.05
CA ASP A 392 12.75 19.10 -3.43
C ASP A 392 11.56 18.63 -4.29
N ASN A 393 10.59 18.00 -3.66
CA ASN A 393 9.38 17.54 -4.34
C ASN A 393 8.15 18.00 -3.56
N ALA A 394 7.15 18.46 -4.29
CA ALA A 394 5.82 18.76 -3.77
C ALA A 394 4.76 18.00 -4.58
N SER A 395 3.73 17.51 -3.92
CA SER A 395 2.58 16.91 -4.62
C SER A 395 1.28 17.26 -3.94
N THR A 396 0.24 17.47 -4.74
CA THR A 396 -1.12 17.72 -4.27
C THR A 396 -2.09 16.87 -5.06
N ASP A 397 -2.95 16.12 -4.36
CA ASP A 397 -4.03 15.33 -4.93
C ASP A 397 -5.37 15.88 -4.43
N LEU A 398 -6.33 16.05 -5.34
CA LEU A 398 -7.72 16.37 -5.07
C LEU A 398 -8.61 15.23 -5.53
N ASP A 399 -9.46 14.73 -4.66
CA ASP A 399 -10.37 13.62 -4.92
C ASP A 399 -11.82 14.08 -4.76
N LEU A 400 -12.67 13.76 -5.74
CA LEU A 400 -14.12 13.88 -5.65
C LEU A 400 -14.74 12.52 -5.98
N GLY A 401 -15.58 11.99 -5.09
CA GLY A 401 -16.25 10.72 -5.27
C GLY A 401 -17.74 10.82 -5.04
N TYR A 402 -18.48 10.00 -5.77
CA TYR A 402 -19.92 9.81 -5.64
C TYR A 402 -20.23 8.32 -5.62
N GLU A 403 -21.06 7.87 -4.68
CA GLU A 403 -21.60 6.52 -4.63
C GLU A 403 -23.09 6.58 -4.37
N HIS A 404 -23.86 5.83 -5.16
CA HIS A 404 -25.27 5.63 -4.95
C HIS A 404 -25.63 4.14 -4.96
N LYS A 405 -26.32 3.68 -3.93
CA LYS A 405 -26.80 2.31 -3.75
C LYS A 405 -28.27 2.23 -4.07
N TYR A 406 -28.63 1.58 -5.16
CA TYR A 406 -30.01 1.29 -5.52
C TYR A 406 -30.60 0.12 -4.71
N GLY A 407 -29.72 -0.74 -4.16
CA GLY A 407 -30.06 -1.92 -3.37
C GLY A 407 -28.79 -2.65 -2.90
N GLU A 408 -28.96 -3.87 -2.40
CA GLU A 408 -27.81 -4.74 -2.12
C GLU A 408 -27.08 -5.08 -3.41
N ARG A 409 -25.77 -4.82 -3.46
CA ARG A 409 -24.89 -5.07 -4.64
C ARG A 409 -25.33 -4.35 -5.92
N HIS A 410 -26.21 -3.33 -5.84
CA HIS A 410 -26.60 -2.53 -6.99
C HIS A 410 -26.13 -1.10 -6.77
N THR A 411 -25.00 -0.74 -7.39
CA THR A 411 -24.30 0.51 -7.12
C THR A 411 -23.89 1.24 -8.38
N LEU A 412 -23.91 2.56 -8.30
CA LEU A 412 -23.24 3.46 -9.23
C LEU A 412 -22.17 4.23 -8.45
N GLN A 413 -20.93 4.12 -8.91
CA GLN A 413 -19.80 4.86 -8.36
C GLN A 413 -19.20 5.73 -9.44
N ALA A 414 -18.87 6.96 -9.12
CA ALA A 414 -18.11 7.85 -9.98
C ALA A 414 -17.04 8.56 -9.16
N PHE A 415 -15.87 8.75 -9.73
CA PHE A 415 -14.86 9.57 -9.11
C PHE A 415 -14.08 10.39 -10.13
N ALA A 416 -13.59 11.54 -9.67
CA ALA A 416 -12.63 12.36 -10.37
C ALA A 416 -11.45 12.61 -9.43
N ARG A 417 -10.25 12.53 -9.96
CA ARG A 417 -9.00 12.88 -9.28
C ARG A 417 -8.19 13.80 -10.14
N TRP A 418 -7.63 14.82 -9.53
CA TRP A 418 -6.57 15.62 -10.10
C TRP A 418 -5.34 15.55 -9.20
N SER A 419 -4.19 15.32 -9.79
CA SER A 419 -2.91 15.23 -9.10
C SER A 419 -1.91 16.14 -9.80
N GLN A 420 -1.19 16.95 -9.04
CA GLN A 420 -0.07 17.76 -9.52
C GLN A 420 1.18 17.43 -8.72
N ARG A 421 2.30 17.41 -9.38
CA ARG A 421 3.62 17.25 -8.78
C ARG A 421 4.60 18.20 -9.41
N GLU A 422 5.48 18.70 -8.57
CA GLU A 422 6.58 19.57 -8.93
C GLU A 422 7.82 19.05 -8.22
N GLY A 423 8.94 19.04 -8.90
CA GLY A 423 10.20 18.57 -8.35
C GLY A 423 11.36 19.31 -8.95
N VAL A 424 12.21 19.86 -8.10
CA VAL A 424 13.45 20.52 -8.50
C VAL A 424 14.61 19.70 -7.93
N SER A 425 15.58 19.36 -8.79
CA SER A 425 16.83 18.76 -8.35
C SER A 425 18.03 19.59 -8.83
N HIS A 426 18.97 19.77 -7.92
CA HIS A 426 20.26 20.37 -8.18
C HIS A 426 21.35 19.34 -7.87
N ASP A 427 22.15 19.03 -8.86
CA ASP A 427 23.32 18.17 -8.70
C ASP A 427 24.55 18.98 -9.12
N SER A 428 25.56 19.03 -8.26
CA SER A 428 26.83 19.69 -8.54
C SER A 428 27.96 18.72 -8.30
N LEU A 429 28.91 18.71 -9.23
CA LEU A 429 30.01 17.77 -9.22
C LEU A 429 31.32 18.52 -9.45
N TRP A 430 32.31 18.18 -8.66
CA TRP A 430 33.70 18.64 -8.83
C TRP A 430 34.60 17.42 -8.96
N GLN A 431 35.47 17.43 -9.92
CA GLN A 431 36.40 16.33 -10.17
C GLN A 431 37.80 16.87 -10.38
N ASP A 432 38.77 16.35 -9.61
CA ASP A 432 40.17 16.55 -9.82
C ASP A 432 40.63 15.75 -11.04
N LEU A 433 41.27 16.39 -11.99
CA LEU A 433 41.87 15.68 -13.15
C LEU A 433 43.37 15.53 -12.90
N PRO A 434 43.95 14.32 -13.01
CA PRO A 434 45.39 14.16 -12.93
C PRO A 434 46.01 14.86 -14.17
N SER A 435 46.83 15.85 -13.93
CA SER A 435 47.55 16.56 -15.00
C SER A 435 49.07 16.36 -14.82
N ALA A 436 49.72 15.85 -15.85
CA ALA A 436 51.18 15.73 -15.90
C ALA A 436 51.91 17.07 -16.06
N THR A 437 51.19 18.20 -16.32
CA THR A 437 51.79 19.45 -16.76
C THR A 437 51.22 20.72 -16.12
N LEU A 438 50.14 20.68 -15.33
CA LEU A 438 49.50 21.84 -14.69
C LEU A 438 49.03 21.54 -13.29
N ASP A 439 49.25 22.50 -12.36
CA ASP A 439 48.64 22.48 -11.02
C ASP A 439 47.11 22.36 -11.19
N THR A 440 46.57 21.17 -10.83
CA THR A 440 45.15 20.78 -10.68
C THR A 440 44.17 21.39 -11.71
N ALA A 441 43.87 20.62 -12.77
CA ALA A 441 42.67 20.86 -13.58
C ALA A 441 41.42 20.34 -12.87
N TYR A 442 40.42 21.20 -12.73
CA TYR A 442 39.12 20.83 -12.15
C TYR A 442 38.07 20.79 -13.25
N LEU A 443 37.35 19.66 -13.32
CA LEU A 443 36.09 19.62 -14.04
C LEU A 443 34.99 19.97 -13.07
N SER A 444 34.14 20.93 -13.35
CA SER A 444 32.94 21.20 -12.54
C SER A 444 31.69 21.14 -13.39
N ASN A 445 30.74 20.34 -12.96
CA ASN A 445 29.44 20.21 -13.60
C ASN A 445 28.36 20.63 -12.62
N ALA A 446 27.33 21.29 -13.14
CA ALA A 446 26.09 21.50 -12.38
C ALA A 446 24.89 21.14 -13.27
N ASN A 447 23.95 20.43 -12.70
CA ASN A 447 22.72 20.03 -13.36
C ASN A 447 21.53 20.53 -12.55
N LEU A 448 20.65 21.29 -13.19
CA LEU A 448 19.36 21.68 -12.66
C LEU A 448 18.29 20.96 -13.47
N ASN A 449 17.43 20.20 -12.80
CA ASN A 449 16.23 19.62 -13.40
C ASN A 449 15.01 20.15 -12.65
N ASP A 450 14.20 20.95 -13.35
CA ASP A 450 12.91 21.43 -12.86
C ASP A 450 11.81 20.68 -13.63
N GLY A 451 11.09 19.82 -12.96
CA GLY A 451 10.12 18.94 -13.57
C GLY A 451 8.76 18.99 -12.87
N GLY A 452 7.74 18.98 -13.69
CA GLY A 452 6.37 18.91 -13.23
C GLY A 452 5.57 17.85 -13.96
N ASN A 453 4.58 17.27 -13.27
CA ASN A 453 3.58 16.46 -13.95
C ASN A 453 2.20 16.66 -13.34
N TRP A 454 1.20 16.58 -14.20
CA TRP A 454 -0.17 16.51 -13.74
C TRP A 454 -0.87 15.29 -14.32
N ASN A 455 -1.87 14.81 -13.59
CA ASN A 455 -2.68 13.66 -13.97
C ASN A 455 -4.13 13.91 -13.56
N ALA A 456 -5.05 13.81 -14.51
CA ALA A 456 -6.49 13.85 -14.26
C ALA A 456 -7.09 12.49 -14.60
N THR A 457 -7.88 11.93 -13.69
CA THR A 457 -8.58 10.66 -13.87
C THR A 457 -10.07 10.88 -13.60
N VAL A 458 -10.91 10.45 -14.52
CA VAL A 458 -12.36 10.37 -14.34
C VAL A 458 -12.81 8.94 -14.61
N GLN A 459 -13.59 8.36 -13.70
CA GLN A 459 -14.08 6.99 -13.81
C GLN A 459 -15.52 6.91 -13.34
N ALA A 460 -16.32 6.09 -14.02
CA ALA A 460 -17.67 5.71 -13.62
C ALA A 460 -17.83 4.19 -13.69
N ASP A 461 -18.33 3.58 -12.63
CA ASP A 461 -18.58 2.16 -12.47
C ASP A 461 -20.05 1.92 -12.13
N TYR A 462 -20.68 1.04 -12.84
CA TYR A 462 -22.03 0.57 -12.59
C TYR A 462 -22.01 -0.93 -12.32
N GLU A 463 -22.44 -1.32 -11.12
CA GLU A 463 -22.58 -2.71 -10.72
C GLU A 463 -24.06 -3.07 -10.57
N LYS A 464 -24.49 -4.12 -11.27
CA LYS A 464 -25.85 -4.63 -11.21
C LYS A 464 -25.85 -6.09 -10.80
N PRO A 465 -26.58 -6.46 -9.73
CA PRO A 465 -26.82 -7.86 -9.41
C PRO A 465 -27.68 -8.51 -10.49
N LEU A 466 -27.38 -9.75 -10.78
CA LEU A 466 -28.14 -10.63 -11.65
C LEU A 466 -28.73 -11.78 -10.82
N ASP A 467 -29.70 -12.51 -11.40
CA ASP A 467 -30.27 -13.68 -10.75
C ASP A 467 -29.21 -14.74 -10.44
N HIS A 468 -29.46 -15.55 -9.39
CA HIS A 468 -28.60 -16.66 -8.96
C HIS A 468 -27.17 -16.22 -8.58
N ASP A 469 -27.04 -15.21 -7.71
CA ASP A 469 -25.74 -14.66 -7.25
C ASP A 469 -24.82 -14.19 -8.39
N GLY A 470 -25.41 -13.82 -9.53
CA GLY A 470 -24.66 -13.22 -10.62
C GLY A 470 -24.45 -11.72 -10.44
N LYS A 471 -23.43 -11.16 -11.11
CA LYS A 471 -23.22 -9.72 -11.21
C LYS A 471 -22.74 -9.30 -12.60
N LEU A 472 -23.11 -8.10 -12.98
CA LEU A 472 -22.57 -7.40 -14.15
C LEU A 472 -21.97 -6.09 -13.71
N GLU A 473 -20.73 -5.85 -14.07
CA GLU A 473 -20.03 -4.59 -13.87
C GLU A 473 -19.74 -3.96 -15.24
N LEU A 474 -20.06 -2.69 -15.40
CA LEU A 474 -19.75 -1.90 -16.59
C LEU A 474 -19.05 -0.63 -16.13
N GLY A 475 -18.05 -0.19 -16.87
CA GLY A 475 -17.39 1.04 -16.53
C GLY A 475 -16.71 1.75 -17.69
N TYR A 476 -16.46 3.02 -17.46
CA TYR A 476 -15.68 3.88 -18.35
C TYR A 476 -14.66 4.66 -17.53
N LYS A 477 -13.46 4.82 -18.08
CA LYS A 477 -12.36 5.54 -17.45
C LYS A 477 -11.57 6.36 -18.47
N THR A 478 -11.25 7.59 -18.11
CA THR A 478 -10.32 8.46 -18.83
C THR A 478 -9.18 8.83 -17.90
N ILE A 479 -7.95 8.76 -18.43
CA ILE A 479 -6.74 9.22 -17.78
C ILE A 479 -6.05 10.19 -18.74
N LEU A 480 -5.80 11.41 -18.27
CA LEU A 480 -5.04 12.43 -18.98
C LEU A 480 -3.82 12.73 -18.16
N ARG A 481 -2.63 12.60 -18.72
CA ARG A 481 -1.38 12.86 -18.01
C ARG A 481 -0.39 13.60 -18.90
N GLU A 482 0.33 14.52 -18.27
CA GLU A 482 1.41 15.26 -18.91
C GLU A 482 2.57 15.41 -17.93
N SER A 483 3.79 15.26 -18.44
CA SER A 483 5.04 15.46 -17.72
C SER A 483 5.91 16.43 -18.51
N ASN A 484 6.44 17.44 -17.84
CA ASN A 484 7.38 18.40 -18.38
C ASN A 484 8.67 18.28 -17.58
N GLU A 485 9.80 18.32 -18.27
CA GLU A 485 11.15 18.35 -17.69
C GLU A 485 11.93 19.46 -18.35
N ASP A 486 12.30 20.51 -17.58
CA ASP A 486 13.26 21.58 -17.97
C ASP A 486 14.61 21.20 -17.35
N GLN A 487 15.57 20.92 -18.18
CA GLN A 487 16.89 20.51 -17.74
C GLN A 487 17.93 21.52 -18.23
N ARG A 488 18.78 21.94 -17.30
CA ARG A 488 19.91 22.84 -17.59
C ARG A 488 21.17 22.21 -17.06
N PHE A 489 22.14 22.11 -17.92
CA PHE A 489 23.44 21.57 -17.66
C PHE A 489 24.50 22.60 -17.88
N TRP A 490 25.37 22.81 -16.91
CA TRP A 490 26.55 23.66 -16.99
C TRP A 490 27.79 22.82 -16.76
N GLN A 491 28.80 23.03 -17.62
CA GLN A 491 30.10 22.40 -17.47
C GLN A 491 31.18 23.45 -17.69
N ARG A 492 32.27 23.34 -16.92
CA ARG A 492 33.53 24.01 -17.25
C ARG A 492 34.53 22.95 -17.60
N ASP A 493 35.14 23.09 -18.77
CA ASP A 493 36.23 22.22 -19.22
C ASP A 493 37.54 22.55 -18.48
N SER A 494 38.59 21.75 -18.69
CA SER A 494 39.91 21.95 -18.12
C SER A 494 40.58 23.29 -18.44
N SER A 495 40.10 23.99 -19.48
CA SER A 495 40.54 25.34 -19.85
C SER A 495 39.76 26.45 -19.12
N GLY A 496 38.71 26.07 -18.35
CA GLY A 496 37.81 27.02 -17.69
C GLY A 496 36.73 27.60 -18.57
N THR A 497 36.60 27.11 -19.83
CA THR A 497 35.58 27.56 -20.78
C THR A 497 34.22 27.04 -20.35
N PRO A 498 33.20 27.91 -20.12
CA PRO A 498 31.87 27.44 -19.75
C PRO A 498 31.15 26.90 -20.99
N PHE A 499 30.46 25.80 -20.80
CA PHE A 499 29.49 25.21 -21.71
C PHE A 499 28.14 25.12 -20.99
N GLU A 500 27.08 25.59 -21.64
CA GLU A 500 25.72 25.51 -21.11
C GLU A 500 24.83 24.84 -22.15
N GLN A 501 23.99 23.92 -21.70
CA GLN A 501 22.99 23.24 -22.51
C GLN A 501 21.66 23.30 -21.77
N ALA A 502 20.60 23.68 -22.48
CA ALA A 502 19.26 23.78 -21.93
C ALA A 502 18.25 23.15 -22.88
N TYR A 503 17.33 22.37 -22.34
CA TYR A 503 16.28 21.74 -23.10
C TYR A 503 15.05 21.42 -22.28
N ASP A 504 13.90 21.44 -22.97
CA ASP A 504 12.61 21.05 -22.43
C ASP A 504 12.12 19.77 -23.09
N PHE A 505 11.58 18.88 -22.29
CA PHE A 505 10.93 17.66 -22.77
C PHE A 505 9.51 17.59 -22.24
N ARG A 506 8.54 17.47 -23.15
CA ARG A 506 7.13 17.29 -22.83
C ARG A 506 6.65 15.90 -23.26
N TYR A 507 6.07 15.16 -22.33
CA TYR A 507 5.45 13.86 -22.59
C TYR A 507 3.98 13.87 -22.18
N ARG A 508 3.08 13.62 -23.12
CA ARG A 508 1.64 13.57 -22.90
C ARG A 508 1.08 12.20 -23.28
N GLU A 509 0.14 11.69 -22.46
CA GLU A 509 -0.56 10.45 -22.72
C GLU A 509 -2.03 10.57 -22.30
N ASP A 510 -2.94 10.37 -23.25
CA ASP A 510 -4.38 10.39 -23.06
C ASP A 510 -4.92 8.96 -23.27
N ILE A 511 -5.56 8.37 -22.25
CA ILE A 511 -6.08 7.00 -22.27
C ILE A 511 -7.58 7.03 -22.06
N HIS A 512 -8.34 6.41 -22.99
CA HIS A 512 -9.77 6.23 -22.90
C HIS A 512 -10.10 4.75 -22.87
N ALA A 513 -10.83 4.29 -21.84
CA ALA A 513 -11.10 2.89 -21.61
C ALA A 513 -12.57 2.61 -21.35
N ALA A 514 -13.09 1.55 -21.96
CA ALA A 514 -14.38 0.98 -21.61
C ALA A 514 -14.20 -0.49 -21.22
N TYR A 515 -14.92 -0.96 -20.19
CA TYR A 515 -14.79 -2.32 -19.71
C TYR A 515 -16.10 -2.90 -19.21
N ALA A 516 -16.17 -4.23 -19.27
CA ALA A 516 -17.26 -5.02 -18.74
C ALA A 516 -16.74 -6.26 -18.04
N THR A 517 -17.36 -6.64 -16.92
CA THR A 517 -17.09 -7.89 -16.18
C THR A 517 -18.42 -8.55 -15.85
N TRP A 518 -18.51 -9.83 -16.14
CA TRP A 518 -19.63 -10.67 -15.75
C TRP A 518 -19.14 -11.77 -14.81
N GLY A 519 -19.86 -12.02 -13.72
CA GLY A 519 -19.55 -13.09 -12.78
C GLY A 519 -20.81 -13.82 -12.30
N ARG A 520 -20.70 -15.13 -12.02
CA ARG A 520 -21.79 -15.95 -11.48
C ARG A 520 -21.28 -17.17 -10.71
N LYS A 521 -22.05 -17.57 -9.68
CA LYS A 521 -21.84 -18.84 -8.97
C LYS A 521 -22.78 -19.94 -9.51
N TYR A 522 -22.23 -21.14 -9.68
CA TYR A 522 -22.95 -22.36 -10.06
C TYR A 522 -22.61 -23.46 -9.05
N GLY A 523 -23.33 -23.49 -7.93
CA GLY A 523 -23.01 -24.38 -6.81
C GLY A 523 -21.61 -24.13 -6.26
N ALA A 524 -20.72 -25.11 -6.38
CA ALA A 524 -19.32 -25.00 -5.93
C ALA A 524 -18.42 -24.20 -6.87
N TRP A 525 -18.87 -23.90 -8.09
CA TRP A 525 -18.12 -23.17 -9.11
C TRP A 525 -18.44 -21.68 -9.08
N GLY A 526 -17.40 -20.85 -9.12
CA GLY A 526 -17.51 -19.42 -9.40
C GLY A 526 -16.81 -19.10 -10.73
N VAL A 527 -17.48 -18.36 -11.62
CA VAL A 527 -16.95 -17.94 -12.92
C VAL A 527 -17.00 -16.43 -13.00
N GLN A 528 -15.91 -15.81 -13.44
CA GLN A 528 -15.86 -14.39 -13.71
C GLN A 528 -15.08 -14.17 -15.00
N VAL A 529 -15.63 -13.43 -15.94
CA VAL A 529 -14.99 -13.07 -17.21
C VAL A 529 -15.17 -11.57 -17.46
N GLY A 530 -14.15 -10.95 -18.03
CA GLY A 530 -14.18 -9.53 -18.32
C GLY A 530 -13.29 -9.16 -19.50
N GLY A 531 -13.53 -8.00 -20.05
CA GLY A 531 -12.73 -7.42 -21.12
C GLY A 531 -12.69 -5.90 -20.98
N ARG A 532 -11.56 -5.33 -21.34
CA ARG A 532 -11.31 -3.88 -21.38
C ARG A 532 -10.68 -3.51 -22.72
N GLY A 533 -11.25 -2.52 -23.39
CA GLY A 533 -10.69 -1.90 -24.58
C GLY A 533 -10.15 -0.53 -24.23
N GLU A 534 -8.99 -0.18 -24.77
CA GLU A 534 -8.36 1.12 -24.59
C GLU A 534 -7.93 1.72 -25.91
N VAL A 535 -8.13 3.04 -26.04
CA VAL A 535 -7.56 3.89 -27.07
C VAL A 535 -6.56 4.83 -26.37
N VAL A 536 -5.32 4.86 -26.85
CA VAL A 536 -4.22 5.60 -26.25
C VAL A 536 -3.61 6.54 -27.29
N TYR A 537 -3.49 7.80 -26.92
CA TYR A 537 -2.81 8.85 -27.68
C TYR A 537 -1.58 9.26 -26.90
N THR A 538 -0.39 9.17 -27.54
CA THR A 538 0.87 9.49 -26.88
C THR A 538 1.70 10.42 -27.73
N THR A 539 2.19 11.53 -27.13
CA THR A 539 3.12 12.46 -27.79
C THR A 539 4.32 12.70 -26.89
N ALA A 540 5.52 12.70 -27.47
CA ALA A 540 6.76 13.13 -26.85
C ALA A 540 7.34 14.27 -27.72
N GLU A 541 7.56 15.42 -27.13
CA GLU A 541 8.01 16.64 -27.82
C GLU A 541 9.29 17.15 -27.16
N LEU A 542 10.29 17.41 -27.99
CA LEU A 542 11.54 18.05 -27.63
C LEU A 542 11.49 19.52 -27.99
N GLN A 543 11.88 20.38 -27.03
CA GLN A 543 11.98 21.83 -27.24
C GLN A 543 13.34 22.31 -26.71
N GLY A 544 14.00 23.23 -27.39
CA GLY A 544 15.29 23.74 -26.96
C GLY A 544 15.88 24.66 -27.99
N ASP A 545 17.13 25.13 -27.78
CA ASP A 545 17.83 25.91 -28.78
C ASP A 545 18.06 25.06 -30.04
N SER A 546 18.00 25.69 -31.22
CA SER A 546 17.95 24.99 -32.51
C SER A 546 19.17 24.10 -32.77
N ALA A 547 20.34 24.43 -32.23
CA ALA A 547 21.57 23.66 -32.39
C ALA A 547 21.57 22.39 -31.52
N ASP A 548 21.17 22.50 -30.25
CA ASP A 548 21.09 21.39 -29.31
C ASP A 548 19.99 20.42 -29.70
N LEU A 549 18.84 20.94 -30.15
CA LEU A 549 17.73 20.17 -30.66
C LEU A 549 18.10 19.37 -31.91
N ALA A 550 18.79 20.00 -32.87
CA ALA A 550 19.25 19.33 -34.09
C ALA A 550 20.24 18.20 -33.79
N ALA A 551 21.18 18.41 -32.84
CA ALA A 551 22.14 17.40 -32.44
C ALA A 551 21.45 16.20 -31.75
N ALA A 552 20.47 16.46 -30.87
CA ALA A 552 19.70 15.41 -30.21
C ALA A 552 18.85 14.60 -31.20
N VAL A 553 18.22 15.23 -32.16
CA VAL A 553 17.42 14.59 -33.21
C VAL A 553 18.32 13.77 -34.15
N GLU A 554 19.48 14.29 -34.56
CA GLU A 554 20.45 13.59 -35.39
C GLU A 554 20.98 12.32 -34.67
N GLN A 555 21.30 12.43 -33.39
CA GLN A 555 21.79 11.30 -32.59
C GLN A 555 20.74 10.14 -32.52
N LEU A 556 19.46 10.47 -32.59
CA LEU A 556 18.37 9.53 -32.61
C LEU A 556 18.09 8.94 -34.00
N GLY A 557 18.78 9.42 -35.05
CA GLY A 557 18.51 9.01 -36.42
C GLY A 557 17.13 9.44 -36.95
N GLY A 558 16.56 10.52 -36.37
CA GLY A 558 15.25 11.07 -36.73
C GLY A 558 15.37 12.44 -37.41
N ASP A 559 14.29 12.90 -38.05
CA ASP A 559 14.19 14.19 -38.70
C ASP A 559 13.29 15.19 -37.96
N GLU A 560 12.57 14.73 -36.91
CA GLU A 560 11.54 15.50 -36.19
C GLU A 560 11.72 15.44 -34.66
N ALA A 561 11.43 16.58 -34.03
CA ALA A 561 11.44 16.70 -32.54
C ALA A 561 10.14 16.22 -31.88
N LEU A 562 9.15 15.75 -32.66
CA LEU A 562 7.85 15.28 -32.20
C LEU A 562 7.69 13.80 -32.53
N PHE A 563 7.51 12.98 -31.50
CA PHE A 563 7.25 11.55 -31.57
C PHE A 563 5.80 11.27 -31.21
N VAL A 564 5.07 10.56 -32.07
CA VAL A 564 3.67 10.17 -31.86
C VAL A 564 3.56 8.66 -31.85
N ASN A 565 2.89 8.10 -30.86
CA ASN A 565 2.64 6.67 -30.74
C ASN A 565 1.21 6.41 -30.26
N ASP A 566 0.26 6.34 -31.20
CA ASP A 566 -1.16 6.08 -30.93
C ASP A 566 -1.48 4.61 -31.16
N TYR A 567 -2.26 4.00 -30.27
CA TYR A 567 -2.60 2.59 -30.39
C TYR A 567 -3.92 2.22 -29.70
N VAL A 568 -4.48 1.08 -30.11
CA VAL A 568 -5.66 0.45 -29.49
C VAL A 568 -5.25 -0.89 -28.92
N SER A 569 -5.73 -1.19 -27.72
CA SER A 569 -5.41 -2.43 -27.02
C SER A 569 -6.63 -3.07 -26.37
N PHE A 570 -6.61 -4.42 -26.25
CA PHE A 570 -7.64 -5.19 -25.58
C PHE A 570 -7.04 -6.08 -24.49
N TYR A 571 -7.68 -6.05 -23.30
CA TYR A 571 -7.21 -6.73 -22.09
C TYR A 571 -8.31 -7.68 -21.58
N PRO A 572 -8.28 -8.95 -21.95
CA PRO A 572 -9.18 -9.97 -21.41
C PRO A 572 -8.75 -10.41 -20.02
N SER A 573 -9.74 -10.81 -19.21
CA SER A 573 -9.53 -11.43 -17.89
C SER A 573 -10.56 -12.55 -17.67
N ALA A 574 -10.13 -13.63 -17.02
CA ALA A 574 -11.00 -14.76 -16.67
C ALA A 574 -10.55 -15.38 -15.35
N ASN A 575 -11.48 -15.62 -14.44
CA ASN A 575 -11.25 -16.29 -13.17
C ASN A 575 -12.28 -17.42 -13.01
N LEU A 576 -11.80 -18.61 -12.64
CA LEU A 576 -12.61 -19.78 -12.36
C LEU A 576 -12.24 -20.25 -10.95
N SER A 577 -13.20 -20.31 -10.04
CA SER A 577 -13.00 -20.85 -8.70
C SER A 577 -13.81 -22.11 -8.48
N TYR A 578 -13.29 -23.03 -7.68
CA TYR A 578 -13.97 -24.24 -7.24
C TYR A 578 -13.81 -24.41 -5.73
N THR A 579 -14.91 -24.30 -4.99
CA THR A 579 -14.98 -24.47 -3.56
C THR A 579 -15.30 -25.92 -3.25
N VAL A 580 -14.31 -26.70 -2.80
CA VAL A 580 -14.45 -28.12 -2.47
C VAL A 580 -15.29 -28.27 -1.22
N ASP A 581 -14.95 -27.50 -0.21
CA ASP A 581 -15.60 -27.39 1.10
C ASP A 581 -15.26 -26.01 1.74
N ASP A 582 -15.75 -25.74 2.95
CA ASP A 582 -15.49 -24.48 3.69
C ASP A 582 -14.00 -24.22 3.99
N ARG A 583 -13.12 -25.17 3.70
CA ARG A 583 -11.69 -25.11 4.00
C ARG A 583 -10.83 -25.06 2.74
N ASN A 584 -11.32 -25.59 1.63
CA ASN A 584 -10.54 -25.81 0.40
C ASN A 584 -11.16 -25.08 -0.78
N GLN A 585 -10.36 -24.21 -1.40
CA GLN A 585 -10.73 -23.50 -2.62
C GLN A 585 -9.60 -23.59 -3.64
N TRP A 586 -9.96 -23.78 -4.90
CA TRP A 586 -9.07 -23.72 -6.05
C TRP A 586 -9.46 -22.54 -6.94
N VAL A 587 -8.47 -21.89 -7.53
CA VAL A 587 -8.68 -20.74 -8.42
C VAL A 587 -7.78 -20.90 -9.65
N LEU A 588 -8.34 -20.73 -10.84
CA LEU A 588 -7.60 -20.62 -12.09
C LEU A 588 -7.88 -19.23 -12.67
N SER A 589 -6.82 -18.48 -12.96
CA SER A 589 -6.93 -17.10 -13.44
C SER A 589 -6.09 -16.86 -14.69
N TYR A 590 -6.64 -16.09 -15.61
CA TYR A 590 -5.94 -15.56 -16.79
C TYR A 590 -6.16 -14.06 -16.90
N ASN A 591 -5.11 -13.31 -17.25
CA ASN A 591 -5.20 -11.88 -17.55
C ASN A 591 -4.14 -11.44 -18.54
N ARG A 592 -4.42 -10.36 -19.29
CA ARG A 592 -3.46 -9.61 -20.10
C ARG A 592 -3.23 -8.24 -19.47
N ARG A 593 -1.96 -7.81 -19.41
CA ARG A 593 -1.52 -6.55 -18.82
C ARG A 593 -0.56 -5.81 -19.75
N VAL A 594 -0.35 -4.52 -19.45
CA VAL A 594 0.58 -3.66 -20.20
C VAL A 594 1.53 -2.93 -19.27
N ASN A 595 2.75 -2.71 -19.73
CA ASN A 595 3.68 -1.72 -19.19
C ASN A 595 4.01 -0.72 -20.29
N ARG A 596 3.61 0.53 -20.07
CA ARG A 596 3.89 1.62 -21.02
C ARG A 596 5.25 2.21 -20.74
N PRO A 597 5.99 2.66 -21.77
CA PRO A 597 7.18 3.47 -21.57
C PRO A 597 6.86 4.71 -20.74
N ARG A 598 7.78 5.14 -19.89
CA ARG A 598 7.61 6.30 -19.01
C ARG A 598 8.37 7.48 -19.57
N GLY A 599 7.97 8.72 -19.26
CA GLY A 599 8.61 9.94 -19.75
C GLY A 599 10.14 9.88 -19.69
N ARG A 600 10.73 9.51 -18.53
CA ARG A 600 12.19 9.35 -18.36
C ARG A 600 12.81 8.25 -19.23
N GLN A 601 12.06 7.21 -19.62
CA GLN A 601 12.57 6.14 -20.48
C GLN A 601 12.57 6.53 -21.97
N VAL A 602 11.73 7.52 -22.33
CA VAL A 602 11.60 8.02 -23.70
C VAL A 602 12.28 9.38 -23.90
N ASN A 603 12.70 10.07 -22.83
CA ASN A 603 13.43 11.31 -22.91
C ASN A 603 14.83 11.07 -23.46
N PRO A 604 15.17 11.51 -24.70
CA PRO A 604 16.41 11.15 -25.37
C PRO A 604 17.62 11.96 -24.91
N PHE A 605 17.42 12.99 -24.12
CA PHE A 605 18.53 13.83 -23.68
C PHE A 605 19.52 13.10 -22.80
N VAL A 606 20.79 13.39 -23.04
CA VAL A 606 21.90 12.74 -22.36
C VAL A 606 22.11 13.38 -20.98
N ASP A 607 21.89 12.59 -19.93
CA ASP A 607 22.34 12.91 -18.58
C ASP A 607 23.85 12.62 -18.50
N ASN A 608 24.65 13.66 -18.45
CA ASN A 608 26.11 13.64 -18.39
C ASN A 608 26.66 14.06 -17.01
N ALA A 609 25.84 13.94 -15.96
CA ALA A 609 26.28 14.16 -14.59
C ALA A 609 27.47 13.27 -14.19
N ASP A 610 27.60 12.10 -14.81
CA ASP A 610 28.78 11.25 -14.76
C ASP A 610 29.35 11.08 -16.18
N PRO A 611 30.43 11.78 -16.55
CA PRO A 611 31.00 11.73 -17.91
C PRO A 611 31.48 10.33 -18.35
N ARG A 612 31.70 9.41 -17.41
CA ARG A 612 32.09 8.02 -17.70
C ARG A 612 30.88 7.08 -17.81
N ASN A 613 29.67 7.54 -17.43
CA ASN A 613 28.45 6.74 -17.43
C ASN A 613 27.25 7.59 -17.88
N LEU A 614 27.17 7.89 -19.14
CA LEU A 614 26.11 8.68 -19.74
C LEU A 614 24.78 7.91 -19.74
N ARG A 615 23.67 8.64 -19.61
CA ARG A 615 22.33 8.02 -19.57
C ARG A 615 21.38 8.80 -20.47
N TYR A 616 20.55 8.09 -21.24
CA TYR A 616 19.50 8.68 -22.06
C TYR A 616 18.34 7.71 -22.26
N GLY A 617 17.17 8.22 -22.59
CA GLY A 617 15.99 7.43 -22.93
C GLY A 617 15.90 7.15 -24.43
N ASN A 618 14.93 6.32 -24.79
CA ASN A 618 14.67 5.90 -26.16
C ASN A 618 13.20 6.21 -26.53
N PRO A 619 12.91 7.23 -27.34
CA PRO A 619 11.54 7.62 -27.70
C PRO A 619 10.80 6.58 -28.56
N PHE A 620 11.51 5.61 -29.15
CA PHE A 620 10.97 4.54 -29.98
C PHE A 620 10.52 3.30 -29.19
N LEU A 621 10.51 3.37 -27.85
CA LEU A 621 10.06 2.25 -27.02
C LEU A 621 8.60 1.91 -27.26
N ARG A 622 8.34 0.62 -27.41
CA ARG A 622 6.99 0.06 -27.52
C ARG A 622 6.48 -0.41 -26.15
N PRO A 623 5.15 -0.39 -25.91
CA PRO A 623 4.58 -0.98 -24.70
C PRO A 623 4.86 -2.48 -24.59
N GLU A 624 5.18 -2.96 -23.39
CA GLU A 624 5.28 -4.38 -23.06
C GLU A 624 3.88 -4.98 -22.82
N TYR A 625 3.61 -6.16 -23.35
CA TYR A 625 2.37 -6.91 -23.07
C TYR A 625 2.68 -8.21 -22.36
N THR A 626 2.03 -8.42 -21.21
CA THR A 626 2.19 -9.64 -20.40
C THR A 626 0.89 -10.43 -20.34
N ASP A 627 0.96 -11.69 -20.76
CA ASP A 627 -0.09 -12.70 -20.56
C ASP A 627 0.28 -13.54 -19.32
N GLY A 628 -0.64 -13.63 -18.35
CA GLY A 628 -0.45 -14.37 -17.11
C GLY A 628 -1.49 -15.44 -16.88
N LEU A 629 -1.06 -16.63 -16.51
CA LEU A 629 -1.89 -17.76 -16.08
C LEU A 629 -1.49 -18.14 -14.65
N GLU A 630 -2.46 -18.29 -13.73
CA GLU A 630 -2.23 -18.66 -12.35
C GLU A 630 -3.21 -19.75 -11.91
N PHE A 631 -2.68 -20.81 -11.27
CA PHE A 631 -3.46 -21.85 -10.63
C PHE A 631 -3.17 -21.83 -9.13
N GLY A 632 -4.15 -21.44 -8.32
CA GLY A 632 -4.06 -21.25 -6.89
C GLY A 632 -4.86 -22.27 -6.10
N HIS A 633 -4.34 -22.62 -4.91
CA HIS A 633 -5.05 -23.43 -3.90
C HIS A 633 -4.98 -22.73 -2.56
N GLN A 634 -6.08 -22.68 -1.84
CA GLN A 634 -6.15 -22.26 -0.45
C GLN A 634 -6.72 -23.37 0.42
N LEU A 635 -6.01 -23.65 1.51
CA LEU A 635 -6.51 -24.47 2.63
C LEU A 635 -6.58 -23.59 3.87
N THR A 636 -7.76 -23.49 4.48
CA THR A 636 -7.97 -22.73 5.73
C THR A 636 -8.58 -23.63 6.78
N THR A 637 -7.86 -23.83 7.88
CA THR A 637 -8.33 -24.56 9.07
C THR A 637 -8.33 -23.62 10.28
N LYS A 638 -8.79 -24.06 11.43
CA LYS A 638 -8.75 -23.27 12.68
C LYS A 638 -7.33 -22.79 13.05
N THR A 639 -6.30 -23.54 12.70
CA THR A 639 -4.91 -23.30 13.12
C THR A 639 -3.94 -23.04 11.97
N VAL A 640 -4.28 -23.45 10.75
CA VAL A 640 -3.39 -23.36 9.58
C VAL A 640 -4.13 -22.70 8.43
N THR A 641 -3.48 -21.72 7.80
CA THR A 641 -3.84 -21.23 6.47
C THR A 641 -2.66 -21.49 5.54
N LEU A 642 -2.90 -22.20 4.44
CA LEU A 642 -1.90 -22.48 3.40
C LEU A 642 -2.44 -21.98 2.07
N THR A 643 -1.66 -21.14 1.39
CA THR A 643 -1.93 -20.70 0.02
C THR A 643 -0.77 -21.13 -0.86
N THR A 644 -1.09 -21.80 -1.97
CA THR A 644 -0.12 -22.25 -2.97
C THR A 644 -0.55 -21.72 -4.33
N SER A 645 0.37 -21.15 -5.11
CA SER A 645 0.09 -20.65 -6.46
C SER A 645 1.16 -21.12 -7.42
N LEU A 646 0.76 -21.81 -8.48
CA LEU A 646 1.58 -22.04 -9.67
C LEU A 646 1.27 -20.93 -10.67
N PHE A 647 2.29 -20.32 -11.25
CA PHE A 647 2.09 -19.25 -12.22
C PHE A 647 3.01 -19.39 -13.44
N TYR A 648 2.49 -18.94 -14.56
CA TYR A 648 3.22 -18.75 -15.80
C TYR A 648 2.90 -17.37 -16.36
N LYS A 649 3.96 -16.56 -16.64
CA LYS A 649 3.82 -15.24 -17.26
C LYS A 649 4.73 -15.17 -18.48
N THR A 650 4.26 -14.59 -19.56
CA THR A 650 5.07 -14.29 -20.74
C THR A 650 4.87 -12.85 -21.14
N THR A 651 5.98 -12.13 -21.31
CA THR A 651 6.02 -10.71 -21.68
C THR A 651 6.70 -10.56 -23.03
N ARG A 652 6.13 -9.78 -23.92
CA ARG A 652 6.68 -9.42 -25.23
C ARG A 652 7.11 -7.96 -25.21
N ASP A 653 8.06 -7.59 -26.06
CA ASP A 653 8.62 -6.23 -26.18
C ASP A 653 9.14 -5.71 -24.83
N VAL A 654 9.90 -6.54 -24.13
CA VAL A 654 10.35 -6.30 -22.74
C VAL A 654 11.27 -5.09 -22.66
N ILE A 655 10.88 -4.03 -21.96
CA ILE A 655 11.70 -2.83 -21.77
C ILE A 655 12.81 -3.12 -20.76
N ARG A 656 14.06 -3.06 -21.19
CA ARG A 656 15.23 -3.31 -20.35
C ARG A 656 16.26 -2.21 -20.53
N ARG A 657 17.01 -1.96 -19.45
CA ARG A 657 18.23 -1.15 -19.52
C ARG A 657 19.28 -1.95 -20.29
N TYR A 658 19.96 -1.26 -21.18
CA TYR A 658 21.06 -1.76 -21.98
C TYR A 658 22.27 -0.86 -21.80
N ILE A 659 23.45 -1.47 -21.68
CA ILE A 659 24.71 -0.78 -21.48
C ILE A 659 25.59 -1.11 -22.69
N GLU A 660 26.13 -0.09 -23.31
CA GLU A 660 27.13 -0.14 -24.35
C GLU A 660 28.33 0.72 -23.93
N VAL A 661 29.54 0.26 -24.18
CA VAL A 661 30.76 1.00 -23.87
C VAL A 661 31.44 1.33 -25.19
N ASP A 662 31.82 2.59 -25.38
CA ASP A 662 32.49 3.03 -26.60
C ASP A 662 34.00 2.76 -26.56
N GLY A 663 34.69 3.11 -27.70
CA GLY A 663 36.14 2.97 -27.83
C GLY A 663 36.97 3.87 -26.90
N GLU A 664 36.33 4.81 -26.17
CA GLU A 664 36.97 5.71 -25.21
C GLU A 664 36.70 5.30 -23.76
N GLY A 665 35.98 4.17 -23.57
CA GLY A 665 35.63 3.61 -22.24
C GLY A 665 34.46 4.35 -21.57
N ILE A 666 33.65 5.10 -22.32
CA ILE A 666 32.44 5.76 -21.84
C ILE A 666 31.28 4.80 -21.95
N ALA A 667 30.59 4.57 -20.84
CA ALA A 667 29.41 3.70 -20.79
C ALA A 667 28.13 4.50 -21.12
N TYR A 668 27.42 4.06 -22.13
CA TYR A 668 26.10 4.59 -22.54
C TYR A 668 25.01 3.70 -22.02
N ARG A 669 24.11 4.25 -21.23
CA ARG A 669 23.00 3.51 -20.61
C ARG A 669 21.68 4.00 -21.17
N THR A 670 20.97 3.14 -21.90
CA THR A 670 19.67 3.43 -22.49
C THR A 670 18.64 2.34 -22.20
N PHE A 671 17.48 2.45 -22.82
CA PHE A 671 16.41 1.46 -22.73
C PHE A 671 16.11 0.88 -24.11
N VAL A 672 15.84 -0.41 -24.14
CA VAL A 672 15.55 -1.16 -25.38
C VAL A 672 14.40 -2.15 -25.15
N ASN A 673 13.71 -2.54 -26.21
CA ASN A 673 12.75 -3.62 -26.18
C ASN A 673 13.42 -4.96 -26.53
N LEU A 674 13.49 -5.89 -25.57
CA LEU A 674 13.88 -7.30 -25.82
C LEU A 674 12.69 -8.10 -26.36
N ALA A 675 12.94 -9.16 -27.13
CA ALA A 675 11.89 -9.93 -27.80
C ALA A 675 10.87 -10.55 -26.81
N ARG A 676 11.33 -11.25 -25.80
CA ARG A 676 10.46 -11.97 -24.86
C ARG A 676 11.14 -12.23 -23.51
N GLN A 677 10.30 -12.26 -22.47
CA GLN A 677 10.65 -12.83 -21.16
C GLN A 677 9.54 -13.76 -20.68
N SER A 678 9.88 -14.91 -20.13
CA SER A 678 8.93 -15.82 -19.49
C SER A 678 9.35 -16.14 -18.07
N ASN A 679 8.37 -16.25 -17.16
CA ASN A 679 8.56 -16.60 -15.76
C ASN A 679 7.59 -17.72 -15.40
N SER A 680 8.10 -18.88 -14.94
CA SER A 680 7.32 -20.04 -14.49
C SER A 680 7.68 -20.34 -13.04
N GLY A 681 6.72 -20.40 -12.14
CA GLY A 681 7.10 -20.57 -10.74
C GLY A 681 6.02 -21.04 -9.80
N LEU A 682 6.45 -21.26 -8.57
CA LEU A 682 5.66 -21.68 -7.42
C LEU A 682 5.80 -20.64 -6.31
N GLU A 683 4.68 -20.26 -5.73
CA GLU A 683 4.61 -19.43 -4.53
C GLU A 683 3.85 -20.17 -3.44
N VAL A 684 4.37 -20.15 -2.22
CA VAL A 684 3.75 -20.75 -1.03
C VAL A 684 3.72 -19.74 0.10
N VAL A 685 2.56 -19.59 0.73
CA VAL A 685 2.38 -18.82 1.97
C VAL A 685 1.70 -19.72 2.99
N ALA A 686 2.35 -19.96 4.12
CA ALA A 686 1.84 -20.77 5.21
C ALA A 686 1.76 -19.93 6.48
N MET A 687 0.63 -20.02 7.18
CA MET A 687 0.44 -19.39 8.48
C MET A 687 -0.06 -20.45 9.45
N TRP A 688 0.61 -20.55 10.60
CA TRP A 688 0.20 -21.40 11.70
C TRP A 688 -0.03 -20.58 12.96
N ARG A 689 -1.11 -20.87 13.67
CA ARG A 689 -1.49 -20.20 14.93
C ARG A 689 -1.73 -21.20 16.05
N LYS A 690 -1.20 -20.92 17.23
CA LYS A 690 -1.53 -21.59 18.48
C LYS A 690 -2.29 -20.62 19.38
N GLY A 691 -3.62 -20.60 19.26
CA GLY A 691 -4.46 -19.63 19.96
C GLY A 691 -4.02 -18.18 19.69
N ARG A 692 -4.01 -17.35 20.75
CA ARG A 692 -3.51 -15.96 20.70
C ARG A 692 -2.03 -15.83 21.05
N THR A 693 -1.38 -16.92 21.49
CA THR A 693 -0.04 -16.86 22.08
C THR A 693 1.09 -16.94 21.06
N LEU A 694 0.89 -17.63 19.95
CA LEU A 694 1.97 -17.82 18.98
C LEU A 694 1.41 -17.86 17.56
N GLN A 695 2.00 -17.07 16.69
CA GLN A 695 1.76 -17.09 15.26
C GLN A 695 3.09 -17.24 14.52
N VAL A 696 3.14 -18.16 13.57
CA VAL A 696 4.26 -18.37 12.65
C VAL A 696 3.75 -18.20 11.24
N ARG A 697 4.42 -17.37 10.45
CA ARG A 697 4.18 -17.20 9.02
C ARG A 697 5.45 -17.52 8.26
N LEU A 698 5.30 -18.29 7.21
CA LEU A 698 6.35 -18.63 6.25
C LEU A 698 5.85 -18.23 4.86
N ASN A 699 6.70 -17.66 4.06
CA ASN A 699 6.40 -17.39 2.65
C ASN A 699 7.65 -17.65 1.81
N GLY A 700 7.43 -18.07 0.56
CA GLY A 700 8.51 -18.29 -0.38
C GLY A 700 7.98 -18.33 -1.80
N SER A 701 8.81 -17.89 -2.73
CA SER A 701 8.59 -18.07 -4.16
C SER A 701 9.89 -18.53 -4.82
N VAL A 702 9.76 -19.46 -5.75
CA VAL A 702 10.83 -19.88 -6.65
C VAL A 702 10.28 -19.89 -8.06
N TYR A 703 11.02 -19.33 -9.00
CA TYR A 703 10.61 -19.29 -10.40
C TYR A 703 11.82 -19.35 -11.31
N TYR A 704 11.60 -19.95 -12.48
CA TYR A 704 12.53 -19.98 -13.58
C TYR A 704 12.22 -18.84 -14.52
N GLN A 705 13.18 -17.97 -14.77
CA GLN A 705 13.11 -16.85 -15.71
C GLN A 705 13.92 -17.18 -16.96
N SER A 706 13.35 -16.92 -18.11
CA SER A 706 14.02 -16.99 -19.40
C SER A 706 13.80 -15.66 -20.12
N THR A 707 14.90 -15.02 -20.52
CA THR A 707 14.90 -13.75 -21.26
C THR A 707 15.56 -13.97 -22.61
N ASP A 708 14.89 -13.54 -23.68
CA ASP A 708 15.36 -13.59 -25.07
C ASP A 708 15.58 -12.17 -25.58
N GLY A 709 16.82 -11.81 -25.84
CA GLY A 709 17.25 -10.54 -26.40
C GLY A 709 17.85 -10.66 -27.80
N SER A 710 17.65 -11.80 -28.47
CA SER A 710 18.22 -12.14 -29.77
C SER A 710 17.88 -11.15 -30.90
N ASN A 711 16.85 -10.31 -30.67
CA ASN A 711 16.50 -9.21 -31.59
C ASN A 711 17.49 -8.03 -31.56
N LEU A 712 18.36 -7.94 -30.56
CA LEU A 712 19.43 -6.93 -30.47
C LEU A 712 20.80 -7.54 -30.72
N ALA A 713 21.11 -8.66 -30.07
CA ALA A 713 22.33 -9.39 -30.27
C ALA A 713 22.08 -10.91 -30.12
N PRO A 714 22.70 -11.76 -30.94
CA PRO A 714 22.43 -13.21 -30.94
C PRO A 714 22.62 -13.89 -29.57
N ASP A 715 23.54 -13.37 -28.76
CA ASP A 715 23.91 -13.93 -27.45
C ASP A 715 23.27 -13.15 -26.28
N LEU A 716 22.42 -12.17 -26.55
CA LEU A 716 21.77 -11.39 -25.52
C LEU A 716 20.54 -12.12 -25.00
N GLY A 717 20.73 -12.90 -23.97
CA GLY A 717 19.68 -13.64 -23.28
C GLY A 717 20.22 -14.35 -22.06
N ASN A 718 19.33 -14.70 -21.13
CA ASN A 718 19.71 -15.46 -19.97
C ASN A 718 18.56 -16.32 -19.46
N ASN A 719 18.93 -17.38 -18.74
CA ASN A 719 18.00 -18.29 -18.11
C ASN A 719 18.50 -18.62 -16.71
N GLY A 720 17.62 -18.54 -15.71
CA GLY A 720 18.05 -18.86 -14.34
C GLY A 720 16.90 -19.02 -13.38
N PHE A 721 17.18 -19.65 -12.24
CA PHE A 721 16.26 -19.71 -11.13
C PHE A 721 16.44 -18.48 -10.25
N GLN A 722 15.32 -17.90 -9.84
CA GLN A 722 15.25 -16.81 -8.89
C GLN A 722 14.28 -17.17 -7.77
N GLY A 723 14.40 -16.50 -6.62
CA GLY A 723 13.48 -16.76 -5.53
C GLY A 723 13.73 -15.92 -4.31
N ASN A 724 12.74 -15.96 -3.42
CA ASN A 724 12.82 -15.37 -2.09
C ASN A 724 12.13 -16.26 -1.07
N ALA A 725 12.53 -16.13 0.19
CA ALA A 725 11.89 -16.78 1.32
C ALA A 725 11.82 -15.80 2.50
N GLY A 726 10.79 -15.91 3.32
CA GLY A 726 10.66 -15.12 4.52
C GLY A 726 9.94 -15.87 5.62
N TYR A 727 10.23 -15.48 6.86
CA TYR A 727 9.51 -15.96 8.03
C TYR A 727 9.17 -14.80 8.95
N GLN A 728 8.09 -14.96 9.71
CA GLN A 728 7.71 -14.10 10.81
C GLN A 728 7.18 -14.95 11.95
N VAL A 729 7.71 -14.74 13.14
CA VAL A 729 7.28 -15.37 14.38
C VAL A 729 6.83 -14.28 15.34
N SER A 730 5.57 -14.32 15.76
CA SER A 730 5.00 -13.38 16.73
C SER A 730 4.50 -14.14 17.94
N ALA A 731 4.90 -13.71 19.13
CA ALA A 731 4.54 -14.36 20.39
C ALA A 731 4.02 -13.34 21.41
N LEU A 732 2.91 -13.70 22.08
CA LEU A 732 2.43 -13.01 23.29
C LEU A 732 3.08 -13.67 24.50
N VAL A 733 3.91 -12.92 25.19
CA VAL A 733 4.64 -13.35 26.39
C VAL A 733 3.91 -12.88 27.65
N LYS A 734 4.22 -13.43 28.79
CA LYS A 734 3.59 -13.11 30.09
C LYS A 734 3.57 -11.59 30.33
N GLY A 735 2.44 -11.04 30.77
CA GLY A 735 2.29 -9.63 31.14
C GLY A 735 2.09 -8.68 29.95
N ASP A 736 1.41 -9.10 28.88
CA ASP A 736 1.03 -8.30 27.70
C ASP A 736 2.21 -7.82 26.82
N TRP A 737 3.37 -8.46 26.98
CA TRP A 737 4.49 -8.26 26.10
C TRP A 737 4.28 -9.04 24.80
N LYS A 738 4.39 -8.35 23.67
CA LYS A 738 4.37 -8.96 22.36
C LYS A 738 5.77 -8.88 21.77
N VAL A 739 6.28 -9.99 21.29
CA VAL A 739 7.62 -10.11 20.68
C VAL A 739 7.46 -10.63 19.27
N GLN A 740 8.18 -10.05 18.33
CA GLN A 740 8.20 -10.49 16.95
C GLN A 740 9.64 -10.60 16.45
N LEU A 741 9.89 -11.65 15.69
CA LEU A 741 11.12 -11.87 14.93
C LEU A 741 10.73 -12.12 13.48
N ASP A 742 11.37 -11.47 12.54
CA ASP A 742 11.25 -11.73 11.12
C ASP A 742 12.60 -11.84 10.44
N GLY A 743 12.63 -12.61 9.37
CA GLY A 743 13.81 -12.78 8.53
C GLY A 743 13.41 -12.95 7.06
N ARG A 744 14.32 -12.54 6.19
CA ARG A 744 14.15 -12.58 4.76
C ARG A 744 15.43 -13.05 4.08
N TYR A 745 15.28 -13.89 3.07
CA TYR A 745 16.30 -14.32 2.14
C TYR A 745 15.87 -13.97 0.72
N ARG A 746 16.76 -13.37 -0.06
CA ARG A 746 16.66 -13.22 -1.50
C ARG A 746 17.77 -14.04 -2.16
N ALA A 747 17.39 -14.88 -3.10
CA ALA A 747 18.34 -15.64 -3.89
C ALA A 747 19.11 -14.74 -4.86
N PRO A 748 20.32 -15.13 -5.30
CA PRO A 748 20.98 -14.49 -6.43
C PRO A 748 20.07 -14.43 -7.65
N ALA A 749 20.27 -13.43 -8.51
CA ALA A 749 19.48 -13.21 -9.71
C ALA A 749 20.38 -12.96 -10.91
N GLU A 750 20.09 -13.60 -12.03
CA GLU A 750 20.81 -13.45 -13.29
C GLU A 750 20.06 -12.50 -14.23
N TYR A 751 20.79 -11.70 -14.97
CA TYR A 751 20.32 -10.75 -15.97
C TYR A 751 21.12 -10.91 -17.27
N PRO A 752 20.65 -10.41 -18.42
CA PRO A 752 21.37 -10.59 -19.70
C PRO A 752 22.80 -10.09 -19.70
N GLN A 753 23.14 -9.09 -18.89
CA GLN A 753 24.49 -8.54 -18.81
C GLN A 753 25.07 -8.65 -17.39
N GLY A 754 24.78 -9.71 -16.62
CA GLY A 754 25.40 -9.91 -15.32
C GLY A 754 24.51 -10.53 -14.25
N THR A 755 24.97 -10.44 -13.00
CA THR A 755 24.30 -11.07 -11.85
C THR A 755 24.16 -10.10 -10.68
N PHE A 756 23.18 -10.36 -9.82
CA PHE A 756 23.09 -9.77 -8.47
C PHE A 756 23.20 -10.87 -7.42
N ALA A 757 24.03 -10.68 -6.42
CA ALA A 757 24.15 -11.62 -5.31
C ALA A 757 22.89 -11.60 -4.42
N GLY A 758 22.64 -12.72 -3.77
CA GLY A 758 21.59 -12.83 -2.75
C GLY A 758 21.96 -12.12 -1.45
N TYR A 759 20.94 -11.84 -0.62
CA TYR A 759 21.16 -11.32 0.72
C TYR A 759 20.21 -11.92 1.75
N VAL A 760 20.58 -11.79 3.03
CA VAL A 760 19.78 -12.17 4.19
C VAL A 760 19.60 -10.94 5.09
N SER A 761 18.44 -10.80 5.73
CA SER A 761 18.24 -9.80 6.78
C SER A 761 17.29 -10.30 7.86
N HIS A 762 17.51 -9.85 9.11
CA HIS A 762 16.70 -10.22 10.27
C HIS A 762 16.34 -8.99 11.08
N SER A 763 15.10 -8.91 11.55
CA SER A 763 14.62 -7.81 12.39
C SER A 763 13.86 -8.36 13.58
N ALA A 764 13.85 -7.60 14.69
CA ALA A 764 13.08 -7.93 15.88
C ALA A 764 12.35 -6.70 16.41
N ALA A 765 11.20 -6.95 17.02
CA ALA A 765 10.42 -5.92 17.69
C ALA A 765 9.79 -6.45 18.98
N VAL A 766 9.70 -5.56 19.97
CA VAL A 766 9.02 -5.81 21.23
C VAL A 766 8.08 -4.65 21.49
N ASN A 767 6.85 -4.94 21.88
CA ASN A 767 5.94 -3.89 22.33
C ASN A 767 5.14 -4.29 23.56
N ARG A 768 4.61 -3.29 24.24
CA ARG A 768 3.69 -3.45 25.36
C ARG A 768 2.62 -2.38 25.34
N ASP A 769 1.40 -2.82 25.62
CA ASP A 769 0.23 -1.95 25.76
C ASP A 769 0.05 -1.57 27.25
N PHE A 770 -0.27 -0.30 27.52
CA PHE A 770 -0.53 0.26 28.84
C PHE A 770 -1.87 0.98 28.83
N TYR A 771 -2.49 1.17 30.01
CA TYR A 771 -3.74 1.91 30.19
C TYR A 771 -4.87 1.37 29.28
N ASP A 772 -5.11 0.07 29.33
CA ASP A 772 -6.14 -0.62 28.50
C ASP A 772 -5.94 -0.36 26.99
N GLY A 773 -4.69 -0.38 26.52
CA GLY A 773 -4.33 -0.20 25.12
C GLY A 773 -4.31 1.24 24.63
N LYS A 774 -4.50 2.24 25.50
CA LYS A 774 -4.44 3.65 25.11
C LYS A 774 -3.00 4.14 24.84
N LEU A 775 -2.02 3.60 25.52
CA LEU A 775 -0.61 3.89 25.29
C LEU A 775 0.12 2.62 24.90
N ARG A 776 0.82 2.65 23.77
CA ARG A 776 1.72 1.58 23.33
C ARG A 776 3.15 2.10 23.30
N ALA A 777 4.05 1.35 23.93
CA ALA A 777 5.50 1.53 23.79
C ALA A 777 6.08 0.39 22.96
N SER A 778 6.96 0.71 22.02
CA SER A 778 7.58 -0.27 21.10
C SER A 778 9.07 0.01 20.98
N VAL A 779 9.87 -1.05 20.88
CA VAL A 779 11.27 -1.00 20.48
C VAL A 779 11.46 -1.97 19.32
N ARG A 780 12.12 -1.52 18.24
CA ARG A 780 12.40 -2.30 17.04
C ARG A 780 13.87 -2.15 16.67
N VAL A 781 14.46 -3.26 16.21
CA VAL A 781 15.79 -3.29 15.57
C VAL A 781 15.62 -3.87 14.18
N SER A 782 15.96 -3.10 13.15
CA SER A 782 16.01 -3.57 11.76
C SER A 782 17.40 -4.12 11.44
N ASP A 783 17.47 -5.16 10.61
CA ASP A 783 18.69 -5.81 10.14
C ASP A 783 19.75 -6.00 11.26
N ILE A 784 19.37 -6.77 12.29
CA ILE A 784 20.12 -6.96 13.54
C ILE A 784 21.59 -7.28 13.28
N PHE A 785 21.88 -8.10 12.26
CA PHE A 785 23.23 -8.57 11.93
C PHE A 785 23.94 -7.69 10.90
N ASP A 786 23.29 -6.62 10.39
CA ASP A 786 23.83 -5.70 9.37
C ASP A 786 24.35 -6.40 8.12
N GLN A 787 23.60 -7.42 7.65
CA GLN A 787 23.98 -8.31 6.56
C GLN A 787 23.46 -7.89 5.19
N ARG A 788 22.63 -6.85 5.12
CA ARG A 788 22.02 -6.41 3.87
C ARG A 788 23.03 -5.61 3.05
N GLN A 789 23.60 -6.27 2.05
CA GLN A 789 24.48 -5.68 1.04
C GLN A 789 24.14 -6.22 -0.33
N TRP A 790 24.51 -5.52 -1.37
CA TRP A 790 24.31 -5.89 -2.75
C TRP A 790 25.65 -6.01 -3.43
N ALA A 791 25.92 -7.16 -3.99
CA ALA A 791 27.03 -7.35 -4.90
C ALA A 791 26.46 -7.63 -6.29
N TYR A 792 27.08 -7.10 -7.31
CA TYR A 792 26.68 -7.28 -8.69
C TYR A 792 27.87 -7.51 -9.58
N THR A 793 27.65 -8.25 -10.66
CA THR A 793 28.56 -8.29 -11.80
C THR A 793 27.85 -7.73 -13.02
N SER A 794 28.58 -7.09 -13.90
CA SER A 794 28.09 -6.66 -15.21
C SER A 794 29.15 -6.96 -16.25
N GLU A 795 28.75 -7.56 -17.39
CA GLU A 795 29.67 -8.01 -18.40
C GLU A 795 29.17 -7.69 -19.82
N GLY A 796 30.11 -7.38 -20.68
CA GLY A 796 29.98 -7.21 -22.12
C GLY A 796 31.10 -7.92 -22.85
N ARG A 797 31.21 -7.75 -24.15
CA ARG A 797 32.31 -8.34 -24.92
C ARG A 797 33.66 -7.76 -24.53
N ASP A 798 33.70 -6.49 -24.24
CA ASP A 798 34.90 -5.69 -24.02
C ASP A 798 35.08 -5.23 -22.59
N PHE A 799 34.08 -5.44 -21.70
CA PHE A 799 34.18 -5.05 -20.30
C PHE A 799 33.67 -6.11 -19.35
N PHE A 800 34.22 -6.09 -18.15
CA PHE A 800 33.72 -6.79 -16.97
C PHE A 800 33.76 -5.84 -15.78
N GLN A 801 32.68 -5.76 -15.04
CA GLN A 801 32.59 -4.95 -13.83
C GLN A 801 31.98 -5.79 -12.70
N ASP A 802 32.63 -5.81 -11.56
CA ASP A 802 32.02 -6.25 -10.30
C ASP A 802 31.96 -5.11 -9.30
N GLY A 803 31.04 -5.19 -8.37
CA GLY A 803 30.92 -4.18 -7.34
C GLY A 803 30.08 -4.63 -6.16
N THR A 804 30.39 -4.04 -5.02
CA THR A 804 29.62 -4.19 -3.78
C THR A 804 29.09 -2.84 -3.37
N PHE A 805 27.86 -2.86 -2.90
CA PHE A 805 27.15 -1.66 -2.50
C PHE A 805 26.34 -1.92 -1.23
N LYS A 806 26.57 -1.11 -0.21
CA LYS A 806 25.88 -1.23 1.07
C LYS A 806 25.26 0.11 1.48
N ARG A 807 23.97 0.07 1.80
CA ARG A 807 23.24 1.16 2.45
C ARG A 807 23.03 0.80 3.91
N GLN A 808 23.19 1.77 4.79
CA GLN A 808 22.86 1.58 6.20
C GLN A 808 21.47 0.96 6.36
N SER A 809 21.37 -0.15 7.08
CA SER A 809 20.14 -0.94 7.23
C SER A 809 19.83 -1.30 8.69
N ARG A 810 20.85 -1.27 9.56
CA ARG A 810 20.68 -1.51 10.98
C ARG A 810 20.31 -0.22 11.70
N PHE A 811 19.06 -0.15 12.15
CA PHE A 811 18.52 0.97 12.93
C PHE A 811 17.81 0.45 14.17
N VAL A 812 17.89 1.20 15.26
CA VAL A 812 17.13 0.98 16.48
C VAL A 812 16.08 2.08 16.58
N TYR A 813 14.82 1.71 16.77
CA TYR A 813 13.70 2.64 16.91
C TYR A 813 12.99 2.43 18.23
N ALA A 814 12.66 3.51 18.93
CA ALA A 814 11.75 3.53 20.07
C ALA A 814 10.54 4.40 19.73
N SER A 815 9.33 3.85 19.92
CA SER A 815 8.08 4.53 19.55
C SER A 815 7.11 4.58 20.72
N LEU A 816 6.43 5.71 20.87
CA LEU A 816 5.29 5.88 21.77
C LEU A 816 4.06 6.27 20.96
N THR A 817 2.98 5.52 21.17
CA THR A 817 1.70 5.76 20.48
C THR A 817 0.60 5.94 21.51
N TRP A 818 -0.07 7.10 21.50
CA TRP A 818 -1.21 7.41 22.33
C TRP A 818 -2.50 7.45 21.51
N SER A 819 -3.50 6.65 21.92
CA SER A 819 -4.82 6.59 21.29
C SER A 819 -5.89 7.13 22.24
N TRP A 820 -6.81 7.94 21.71
CA TRP A 820 -7.93 8.49 22.50
C TRP A 820 -9.25 8.34 21.77
N GLY A 821 -10.35 8.45 22.53
CA GLY A 821 -11.70 8.42 22.03
C GLY A 821 -12.42 7.11 22.31
N LYS A 822 -13.72 7.11 22.13
CA LYS A 822 -14.61 5.94 22.19
C LYS A 822 -15.35 5.86 20.86
N LEU A 823 -15.41 4.67 20.33
CA LEU A 823 -16.28 4.32 19.22
C LEU A 823 -17.49 3.60 19.80
N GLU A 824 -18.68 4.18 19.65
CA GLU A 824 -19.93 3.54 20.06
C GLU A 824 -20.54 2.83 18.86
N PRO A 825 -21.05 1.61 18.99
CA PRO A 825 -21.84 0.96 17.95
C PRO A 825 -23.07 1.85 17.67
N GLY A 826 -23.19 2.33 16.44
CA GLY A 826 -24.33 3.17 16.06
C GLY A 826 -25.65 2.48 16.42
N GLN A 827 -26.53 3.17 17.14
CA GLN A 827 -27.87 2.68 17.45
C GLN A 827 -28.58 2.33 16.14
N LYS A 828 -28.84 1.04 15.90
CA LYS A 828 -29.74 0.61 14.84
C LYS A 828 -31.12 1.20 15.13
N ARG A 829 -31.50 2.29 14.43
CA ARG A 829 -32.89 2.76 14.39
C ARG A 829 -33.75 1.59 13.92
N GLY A 830 -34.58 1.08 14.81
CA GLY A 830 -35.56 0.06 14.52
C GLY A 830 -36.46 0.51 13.35
N ARG A 831 -36.31 -0.18 12.23
CA ARG A 831 -37.28 -0.15 11.14
C ARG A 831 -38.17 -1.36 11.33
N GLY A 832 -39.38 -1.11 11.77
CA GLY A 832 -40.41 -2.11 11.83
C GLY A 832 -40.72 -2.71 10.46
N GLY A 833 -40.98 -3.98 10.44
CA GLY A 833 -41.73 -4.66 9.39
C GLY A 833 -41.01 -5.83 8.71
N TYR A 834 -41.43 -7.03 9.14
CA TYR A 834 -41.52 -8.30 8.40
C TYR A 834 -40.30 -8.77 7.55
N ASP A 835 -39.61 -9.82 7.96
CA ASP A 835 -39.86 -11.14 7.39
C ASP A 835 -39.18 -12.27 8.18
N ARG A 836 -39.86 -13.39 8.23
CA ARG A 836 -39.36 -14.69 8.73
C ARG A 836 -38.53 -15.32 7.62
N GLY A 837 -37.40 -15.88 7.97
CA GLY A 837 -36.73 -16.84 7.10
C GLY A 837 -35.25 -17.00 7.37
N SER A 838 -34.95 -18.06 8.11
CA SER A 838 -33.74 -18.87 8.08
C SER A 838 -32.37 -18.22 7.97
N GLY A 839 -31.61 -18.45 8.97
CA GLY A 839 -30.21 -18.40 9.24
C GLY A 839 -29.24 -18.39 8.07
N GLY A 840 -28.24 -17.54 8.23
CA GLY A 840 -27.07 -17.48 7.39
C GLY A 840 -26.52 -16.08 7.29
N SER A 841 -25.90 -15.57 8.36
CA SER A 841 -25.11 -14.37 8.26
C SER A 841 -23.82 -14.69 7.48
N PHE A 842 -23.85 -14.47 6.18
CA PHE A 842 -22.64 -14.25 5.41
C PHE A 842 -22.45 -12.75 5.24
N ASP A 843 -21.54 -12.19 6.05
CA ASP A 843 -21.03 -10.85 5.87
C ASP A 843 -20.13 -10.86 4.64
N GLY A 844 -20.48 -10.04 3.65
CA GLY A 844 -19.77 -9.51 2.54
C GLY A 844 -18.54 -10.21 2.00
N GLY A 845 -18.68 -11.30 1.31
CA GLY A 845 -17.73 -11.73 0.31
C GLY A 845 -18.06 -11.05 -1.02
N GLU A 846 -17.38 -9.95 -1.34
CA GLU A 846 -17.37 -9.43 -2.70
C GLU A 846 -16.74 -10.46 -3.64
N PHE A 847 -17.41 -10.69 -4.76
CA PHE A 847 -16.88 -11.47 -5.86
C PHE A 847 -15.67 -10.80 -6.46
#